data_3350f06a3e1ffca9d8329e8e6ebe622c
#
_entry.id   3350f06a3e1ffca9d8329e8e6ebe622c
#
_cell.length_a   1.000
_cell.length_b   1.000
_cell.length_c   1.000
_cell.angle_alpha   90.00
_cell.angle_beta   90.00
_cell.angle_gamma   90.00
#
_symmetry.space_group_name_H-M   'P 1'
#
loop_
_entity.id
_entity.type
_entity.pdbx_description
1 polymer ?
#
loop_
_entity_poly.entity_id
_entity_poly.type
_entity_poly.pdbx_seq_one_letter_code
_entity_poly.pdbx_strand_id
1 'polypeptide(L)'
;MRRRSLRHPFGRGRFYVRAPARRGRPSGGRRWPGRSRAHAPHMRPRRSVNVAALVASPEDVPSRPRLRIRIIAAVVLALFGVMVLRLWTLQVIDRHVYAAAVNTNALRSVTVPAPRGLIVDRRGTVLAGNTVENEIVLSRNEAHQDPSIVGKVAALAGVAPKTIQAALTDQQYSPYDPVPVLQNASPATVQYLDAHQAEFPGVTVEQVTVRSYPQGGTTATQVLGYVGPITGTELSAHPHAGYTLSSQIGKTGIEAEYEPYLRGKAGRKTLMVTATGTVVGTLRQTRPTQGDTVVLNVTAGLQEDVQSALAADIAHDRSTPTSGTYPRATNGAAVVLDAQTGAVLALTSYPSYSLTEWIGGISTANYAALQAGCNSSTGGCPLNNYAIQGLYTPGSTFKLATATAALQDGIITPTSTRDDTGVFDLRTHGDPTCTSGCSFHDATAADAGVITVRLAITESDDFFFYTMGWQFYRDGHPTGIQQVANEYGFGELTNIDLPGEIQGRVDGPTERAKLHKATPKNFPNTYWYAGTSIEMAFGQGGTVITPIEEAQAYATFADHGVKHQPEVAGAIATPVGRIVKRIAPRVTGHVAISTANYQAMLQGFIGATHTPKGTAYYTFQQDSHVPSSYVIAGKTGTATTATSSATRAPNAWFVGFGPVGAATQYVVVVEVAQGGYGEAAAAPAVANIFNYLYANPPPASLGIPTSRNQPSTILPPANPPVGTPTTTPATTAPATTTTTTATSGTTTTTVPSSAGAVGTPTSPATTGAGTTPAGGTASGTAGNAPLAGAAAGSRAGSGSAARAAVTGFPRAPP
;
A
#
# COMPACT_ATOMS: atom_id res chain seq x y z
N MET A 1 43.90 -24.42 -36.60
CA MET A 1 44.99 -23.44 -36.92
C MET A 1 44.93 -22.25 -35.97
N ARG A 2 46.01 -22.05 -35.23
CA ARG A 2 46.58 -20.82 -34.59
C ARG A 2 45.63 -19.88 -33.89
N ARG A 3 45.49 -19.88 -32.54
CA ARG A 3 46.23 -19.21 -31.45
C ARG A 3 46.73 -17.78 -31.73
N ARG A 4 46.23 -16.85 -30.85
CA ARG A 4 46.95 -15.74 -30.11
C ARG A 4 45.91 -15.03 -29.29
N SER A 5 45.80 -15.09 -28.01
CA SER A 5 46.49 -14.65 -26.77
C SER A 5 47.10 -13.23 -26.85
N LEU A 6 46.58 -12.31 -26.08
CA LEU A 6 47.34 -11.22 -25.47
C LEU A 6 46.75 -10.83 -24.09
N ARG A 7 47.73 -10.69 -23.19
CA ARG A 7 47.62 -10.58 -21.74
C ARG A 7 47.40 -9.14 -21.24
N HIS A 8 46.91 -9.11 -20.01
CA HIS A 8 46.92 -8.04 -19.00
C HIS A 8 48.16 -7.13 -18.93
N PRO A 9 48.18 -5.95 -18.21
CA PRO A 9 48.31 -6.00 -16.75
C PRO A 9 47.61 -4.95 -15.85
N PHE A 10 47.33 -5.40 -14.66
CA PHE A 10 47.61 -4.89 -13.31
C PHE A 10 47.32 -3.42 -12.90
N GLY A 11 46.58 -3.29 -11.78
CA GLY A 11 46.63 -2.14 -10.89
C GLY A 11 45.83 -2.42 -9.59
N ARG A 12 46.45 -3.12 -8.63
CA ARG A 12 45.91 -3.25 -7.25
C ARG A 12 46.38 -2.05 -6.42
N GLY A 13 45.47 -1.36 -5.76
CA GLY A 13 45.77 -0.43 -4.68
C GLY A 13 44.95 -0.79 -3.44
N ARG A 14 45.57 -1.50 -2.50
CA ARG A 14 45.06 -1.70 -1.14
C ARG A 14 45.53 -0.54 -0.27
N PHE A 15 44.62 0.16 0.37
CA PHE A 15 44.92 0.97 1.55
C PHE A 15 44.37 0.28 2.79
N TYR A 16 45.31 -0.15 3.64
CA TYR A 16 45.06 -0.59 4.99
C TYR A 16 45.00 0.63 5.90
N VAL A 17 43.93 0.77 6.68
CA VAL A 17 43.94 1.60 7.88
C VAL A 17 43.84 0.69 9.09
N ARG A 18 44.86 0.78 9.89
CA ARG A 18 45.10 0.02 11.12
C ARG A 18 44.25 0.61 12.26
N ALA A 19 43.43 -0.19 12.90
CA ALA A 19 42.84 0.11 14.19
C ALA A 19 43.75 -0.31 15.33
N PRO A 20 43.83 0.42 16.45
CA PRO A 20 44.62 -0.04 17.61
C PRO A 20 43.77 -0.87 18.56
N ALA A 21 44.40 -1.93 19.03
CA ALA A 21 43.84 -2.98 19.85
C ALA A 21 43.45 -2.53 21.27
N ARG A 22 42.35 -3.03 21.76
CA ARG A 22 42.02 -3.15 23.18
C ARG A 22 42.75 -4.33 23.80
N ARG A 23 43.41 -4.09 24.93
CA ARG A 23 43.72 -5.08 25.98
C ARG A 23 43.18 -4.48 27.29
N GLY A 24 42.30 -5.04 28.02
CA GLY A 24 42.37 -6.31 28.72
C GLY A 24 42.40 -6.00 30.23
N ARG A 25 41.24 -6.15 30.92
CA ARG A 25 41.16 -6.16 32.41
C ARG A 25 41.84 -7.46 32.91
N PRO A 26 42.38 -7.39 34.17
CA PRO A 26 41.74 -8.22 35.17
C PRO A 26 41.48 -7.55 36.53
N SER A 27 40.56 -8.15 37.20
CA SER A 27 40.00 -7.95 38.53
C SER A 27 41.00 -8.31 39.64
N GLY A 28 40.79 -7.71 40.80
CA GLY A 28 41.29 -8.23 42.04
C GLY A 28 41.64 -7.15 43.07
N GLY A 29 41.00 -7.04 44.00
CA GLY A 29 40.48 -6.84 45.23
C GLY A 29 41.52 -6.70 46.38
N ARG A 30 41.14 -5.92 47.37
CA ARG A 30 41.41 -5.98 48.82
C ARG A 30 42.45 -5.06 49.43
N ARG A 31 41.88 -4.22 50.34
CA ARG A 31 42.35 -3.94 51.70
C ARG A 31 43.53 -2.97 51.93
N TRP A 32 43.17 -1.92 52.63
CA TRP A 32 43.97 -1.11 53.54
C TRP A 32 44.52 -1.96 54.68
N PRO A 33 45.69 -1.62 55.37
CA PRO A 33 45.88 -0.33 56.06
C PRO A 33 47.39 0.11 56.16
N GLY A 34 47.65 1.31 56.68
CA GLY A 34 48.79 1.54 57.53
C GLY A 34 49.75 2.64 57.15
N ARG A 35 49.67 3.68 57.90
CA ARG A 35 50.69 4.69 58.29
C ARG A 35 52.15 4.39 57.95
N SER A 36 52.83 5.37 57.37
CA SER A 36 53.98 6.02 58.07
C SER A 36 54.64 7.11 57.17
N ARG A 37 54.78 8.19 57.76
CA ARG A 37 55.79 9.29 57.80
C ARG A 37 56.87 9.32 56.70
N ALA A 38 56.98 10.61 56.22
CA ALA A 38 58.20 11.37 56.06
C ALA A 38 58.94 11.28 54.73
N HIS A 39 58.94 12.33 53.97
CA HIS A 39 60.00 13.23 53.73
C HIS A 39 59.66 14.26 52.66
N ALA A 40 59.63 15.50 52.99
CA ALA A 40 59.48 16.63 52.09
C ALA A 40 60.79 16.89 51.33
N PRO A 41 60.76 17.22 50.07
CA PRO A 41 61.79 18.01 49.42
C PRO A 41 61.40 19.48 49.33
N HIS A 42 62.29 20.29 49.67
CA HIS A 42 62.30 21.75 49.73
C HIS A 42 61.72 22.41 48.49
N MET A 43 60.57 23.06 48.63
CA MET A 43 60.13 24.08 47.70
C MET A 43 60.79 25.40 48.13
N ARG A 44 61.56 25.97 47.24
CA ARG A 44 62.03 27.37 47.31
C ARG A 44 60.87 28.30 47.44
N PRO A 45 60.88 29.30 48.29
CA PRO A 45 59.78 30.24 48.49
C PRO A 45 59.60 31.07 47.22
N ARG A 46 58.43 31.02 46.63
CA ARG A 46 57.96 32.07 45.73
C ARG A 46 57.96 33.37 46.47
N ARG A 47 58.70 34.36 46.02
CA ARG A 47 58.61 35.73 46.45
C ARG A 47 57.19 36.20 46.36
N SER A 48 56.49 36.25 47.46
CA SER A 48 55.30 37.03 47.61
C SER A 48 55.65 38.50 47.40
N VAL A 49 55.14 39.11 46.39
CA VAL A 49 55.20 40.56 46.26
C VAL A 49 54.27 41.09 47.34
N ASN A 50 54.85 41.63 48.33
CA ASN A 50 54.13 42.21 49.50
C ASN A 50 53.52 43.52 49.06
N VAL A 51 52.24 43.49 48.65
CA VAL A 51 51.48 44.69 48.28
C VAL A 51 51.36 45.72 49.46
N ALA A 52 51.68 45.24 50.68
CA ALA A 52 51.69 46.07 51.86
C ALA A 52 52.84 47.15 51.96
N ALA A 53 53.89 47.00 51.10
CA ALA A 53 54.98 47.96 51.07
C ALA A 53 54.69 49.19 50.23
N LEU A 54 53.50 49.34 49.68
CA LEU A 54 53.08 50.51 48.89
C LEU A 54 52.25 51.55 49.73
N VAL A 55 51.99 51.27 51.00
CA VAL A 55 51.38 52.22 51.91
C VAL A 55 52.51 52.77 52.79
N ALA A 56 53.26 53.67 52.23
CA ALA A 56 54.19 54.51 52.99
C ALA A 56 53.46 55.36 54.04
N SER A 57 53.97 55.36 55.29
CA SER A 57 53.52 56.21 56.44
C SER A 57 53.47 57.67 55.99
N PRO A 58 52.58 58.49 56.52
CA PRO A 58 52.25 59.84 56.06
C PRO A 58 53.24 60.85 56.60
N GLU A 59 54.56 60.70 56.45
CA GLU A 59 55.48 61.80 56.77
C GLU A 59 56.46 61.90 55.57
N ASP A 60 56.39 63.07 54.95
CA ASP A 60 57.35 63.58 53.99
C ASP A 60 57.45 63.00 52.56
N VAL A 61 56.31 62.89 51.82
CA VAL A 61 56.39 62.86 50.38
C VAL A 61 55.68 64.12 49.82
N PRO A 62 56.38 64.99 49.05
CA PRO A 62 55.68 66.12 48.43
C PRO A 62 54.59 65.59 47.53
N SER A 63 53.35 65.87 47.98
CA SER A 63 52.16 65.45 47.30
C SER A 63 52.06 66.12 45.88
N ARG A 64 52.35 65.42 44.85
CA ARG A 64 51.99 65.84 43.45
C ARG A 64 50.68 65.31 43.08
N PRO A 65 49.52 65.81 43.53
CA PRO A 65 48.18 65.28 43.24
C PRO A 65 47.91 65.36 41.77
N ARG A 66 48.50 66.27 41.05
CA ARG A 66 48.36 66.38 39.57
C ARG A 66 49.01 65.25 38.80
N LEU A 67 50.06 64.60 39.31
CA LEU A 67 50.71 63.44 38.64
C LEU A 67 49.82 62.15 38.85
N ARG A 68 49.29 61.97 40.05
CA ARG A 68 48.42 60.84 40.38
C ARG A 68 47.11 60.91 39.58
N ILE A 69 46.54 62.10 39.45
CA ILE A 69 45.34 62.34 38.61
C ILE A 69 45.62 62.06 37.12
N ARG A 70 46.80 62.47 36.64
CA ARG A 70 47.23 62.24 35.28
C ARG A 70 47.48 60.78 35.02
N ILE A 71 48.03 60.02 35.93
CA ILE A 71 48.22 58.55 35.81
C ILE A 71 46.87 57.85 35.79
N ILE A 72 45.90 58.18 36.72
CA ILE A 72 44.58 57.64 36.75
C ILE A 72 43.83 57.99 35.45
N ALA A 73 43.92 59.20 35.00
CA ALA A 73 43.32 59.67 33.74
C ALA A 73 43.89 58.91 32.53
N ALA A 74 45.19 58.68 32.49
CA ALA A 74 45.85 57.93 31.43
C ALA A 74 45.41 56.47 31.44
N VAL A 75 45.24 55.77 32.60
CA VAL A 75 44.73 54.42 32.75
C VAL A 75 43.26 54.36 32.31
N VAL A 76 42.44 55.31 32.71
CA VAL A 76 41.03 55.40 32.28
C VAL A 76 40.92 55.55 30.76
N LEU A 77 41.73 56.48 30.20
CA LEU A 77 41.81 56.70 28.75
C LEU A 77 42.27 55.46 27.98
N ALA A 78 43.29 54.77 28.53
CA ALA A 78 43.76 53.50 27.93
C ALA A 78 42.67 52.38 27.96
N LEU A 79 41.95 52.25 29.08
CA LEU A 79 40.83 51.30 29.18
C LEU A 79 39.70 51.68 28.20
N PHE A 80 39.39 52.99 28.09
CA PHE A 80 38.42 53.46 27.08
C PHE A 80 38.91 53.21 25.66
N GLY A 81 40.22 53.43 25.40
CA GLY A 81 40.85 53.10 24.11
C GLY A 81 40.72 51.60 23.76
N VAL A 82 40.94 50.72 24.72
CA VAL A 82 40.74 49.29 24.56
C VAL A 82 39.29 48.94 24.30
N MET A 83 38.35 49.55 25.02
CA MET A 83 36.93 49.35 24.76
C MET A 83 36.48 49.84 23.37
N VAL A 84 36.94 51.02 22.95
CA VAL A 84 36.68 51.57 21.61
C VAL A 84 37.29 50.66 20.52
N LEU A 85 38.53 50.21 20.70
CA LEU A 85 39.21 49.31 19.77
C LEU A 85 38.44 47.97 19.70
N ARG A 86 38.01 47.44 20.81
CA ARG A 86 37.19 46.22 20.86
C ARG A 86 35.84 46.42 20.19
N LEU A 87 35.20 47.54 20.44
CA LEU A 87 33.94 47.89 19.78
C LEU A 87 34.14 48.04 18.24
N TRP A 88 35.21 48.70 17.84
CA TRP A 88 35.57 48.85 16.43
C TRP A 88 35.88 47.50 15.75
N THR A 89 36.63 46.56 16.40
CA THR A 89 36.84 45.22 15.88
C THR A 89 35.53 44.49 15.70
N LEU A 90 34.61 44.55 16.67
CA LEU A 90 33.30 43.87 16.60
C LEU A 90 32.40 44.46 15.52
N GLN A 91 32.39 45.80 15.36
CA GLN A 91 31.47 46.50 14.45
C GLN A 91 32.01 46.61 13.00
N VAL A 92 33.32 46.64 12.80
CA VAL A 92 33.92 46.89 11.49
C VAL A 92 34.60 45.62 10.93
N ILE A 93 35.47 44.95 11.68
CA ILE A 93 36.23 43.81 11.23
C ILE A 93 35.38 42.55 11.22
N ASP A 94 34.75 42.23 12.36
CA ASP A 94 33.96 41.05 12.58
C ASP A 94 32.48 41.20 12.17
N ARG A 95 32.10 42.32 11.57
CA ARG A 95 30.73 42.65 11.20
C ARG A 95 30.07 41.53 10.40
N HIS A 96 30.79 40.96 9.45
CA HIS A 96 30.26 39.90 8.58
C HIS A 96 30.03 38.59 9.35
N VAL A 97 30.89 38.26 10.31
CA VAL A 97 30.77 37.07 11.15
C VAL A 97 29.55 37.18 12.08
N TYR A 98 29.40 38.34 12.75
CA TYR A 98 28.27 38.59 13.65
C TYR A 98 26.96 38.81 12.89
N ALA A 99 26.97 39.46 11.75
CA ALA A 99 25.79 39.58 10.88
C ALA A 99 25.35 38.21 10.33
N ALA A 100 26.30 37.36 9.95
CA ALA A 100 26.00 35.96 9.56
C ALA A 100 25.46 35.15 10.73
N ALA A 101 26.03 35.28 11.92
CA ALA A 101 25.56 34.62 13.14
C ALA A 101 24.15 35.10 13.59
N VAL A 102 23.88 36.41 13.51
CA VAL A 102 22.54 36.95 13.76
C VAL A 102 21.55 36.41 12.71
N ASN A 103 21.90 36.44 11.45
CA ASN A 103 21.05 35.90 10.40
C ASN A 103 20.81 34.39 10.58
N THR A 104 21.82 33.61 10.94
CA THR A 104 21.71 32.17 11.19
C THR A 104 20.84 31.86 12.41
N ASN A 105 20.89 32.72 13.44
CA ASN A 105 20.10 32.53 14.66
C ASN A 105 18.69 33.13 14.57
N ALA A 106 18.49 34.16 13.77
CA ALA A 106 17.19 34.85 13.63
C ALA A 106 16.33 34.29 12.48
N LEU A 107 16.93 33.50 11.57
CA LEU A 107 16.21 32.97 10.41
C LEU A 107 16.07 31.44 10.50
N ARG A 108 14.86 30.96 10.36
CA ARG A 108 14.55 29.53 10.29
C ARG A 108 13.83 29.21 8.99
N SER A 109 14.23 28.11 8.39
CA SER A 109 13.63 27.64 7.15
C SER A 109 12.70 26.46 7.42
N VAL A 110 11.45 26.62 7.03
CA VAL A 110 10.41 25.60 7.17
C VAL A 110 9.98 25.12 5.79
N THR A 111 9.75 23.82 5.68
CA THR A 111 9.30 23.20 4.43
C THR A 111 7.79 23.30 4.34
N VAL A 112 7.28 23.79 3.20
CA VAL A 112 5.84 23.83 2.90
C VAL A 112 5.53 22.63 2.01
N PRO A 113 4.71 21.67 2.45
CA PRO A 113 4.37 20.50 1.66
C PRO A 113 3.77 20.89 0.32
N ALA A 114 4.04 20.09 -0.73
CA ALA A 114 3.40 20.27 -2.02
C ALA A 114 2.08 19.49 -2.05
N PRO A 115 1.05 20.00 -2.74
CA PRO A 115 -0.11 19.18 -3.10
C PRO A 115 0.37 17.97 -3.92
N ARG A 116 -0.13 16.78 -3.59
CA ARG A 116 0.23 15.56 -4.33
C ARG A 116 -0.35 15.61 -5.75
N GLY A 117 0.26 14.86 -6.65
CA GLY A 117 -0.29 14.60 -7.97
C GLY A 117 -1.63 13.86 -7.88
N LEU A 118 -2.43 13.97 -8.90
CA LEU A 118 -3.67 13.23 -9.01
C LEU A 118 -3.39 11.79 -9.44
N ILE A 119 -4.25 10.87 -9.02
CA ILE A 119 -4.34 9.54 -9.62
C ILE A 119 -5.70 9.47 -10.28
N VAL A 120 -5.72 9.22 -11.58
CA VAL A 120 -6.94 9.17 -12.38
C VAL A 120 -7.06 7.84 -13.09
N ASP A 121 -8.29 7.44 -13.36
CA ASP A 121 -8.59 6.24 -14.13
C ASP A 121 -8.32 6.43 -15.63
N ARG A 122 -8.52 5.37 -16.42
CA ARG A 122 -8.34 5.37 -17.88
C ARG A 122 -9.22 6.40 -18.61
N ARG A 123 -10.35 6.81 -18.03
CA ARG A 123 -11.28 7.83 -18.58
C ARG A 123 -10.92 9.25 -18.13
N GLY A 124 -9.97 9.41 -17.20
CA GLY A 124 -9.62 10.69 -16.58
C GLY A 124 -10.43 11.01 -15.33
N THR A 125 -11.21 10.06 -14.80
CA THR A 125 -11.93 10.19 -13.54
C THR A 125 -10.95 10.22 -12.37
N VAL A 126 -11.08 11.16 -11.45
CA VAL A 126 -10.19 11.27 -10.29
C VAL A 126 -10.51 10.17 -9.27
N LEU A 127 -9.56 9.28 -9.04
CA LEU A 127 -9.62 8.23 -8.02
C LEU A 127 -9.00 8.70 -6.69
N ALA A 128 -7.86 9.39 -6.78
CA ALA A 128 -7.25 10.05 -5.63
C ALA A 128 -6.84 11.48 -6.00
N GLY A 129 -7.38 12.43 -5.27
CA GLY A 129 -7.20 13.86 -5.46
C GLY A 129 -6.69 14.54 -4.20
N ASN A 130 -6.93 15.85 -4.12
CA ASN A 130 -6.62 16.64 -2.94
C ASN A 130 -7.84 17.51 -2.60
N THR A 131 -8.05 17.73 -1.31
CA THR A 131 -8.98 18.73 -0.78
C THR A 131 -8.27 19.66 0.19
N VAL A 132 -8.83 20.82 0.46
CA VAL A 132 -8.34 21.77 1.44
C VAL A 132 -9.18 21.63 2.70
N GLU A 133 -8.52 21.43 3.83
CA GLU A 133 -9.15 21.33 5.13
C GLU A 133 -8.60 22.41 6.05
N ASN A 134 -9.43 22.86 7.01
CA ASN A 134 -9.01 23.74 8.07
C ASN A 134 -8.40 22.91 9.20
N GLU A 135 -7.17 23.23 9.56
CA GLU A 135 -6.47 22.61 10.67
C GLU A 135 -6.24 23.65 11.77
N ILE A 136 -6.57 23.30 13.02
CA ILE A 136 -6.25 24.15 14.16
C ILE A 136 -4.87 23.77 14.64
N VAL A 137 -3.99 24.77 14.72
CA VAL A 137 -2.61 24.60 15.16
C VAL A 137 -2.32 25.44 16.40
N LEU A 138 -1.47 24.92 17.29
CA LEU A 138 -1.09 25.57 18.56
C LEU A 138 0.42 25.82 18.57
N SER A 139 0.82 27.07 18.86
CA SER A 139 2.21 27.43 19.07
C SER A 139 2.75 26.80 20.37
N ARG A 140 3.89 26.06 20.26
CA ARG A 140 4.58 25.51 21.42
C ARG A 140 5.01 26.57 22.41
N ASN A 141 5.46 27.73 21.93
CA ASN A 141 5.93 28.82 22.74
C ASN A 141 4.78 29.35 23.62
N GLU A 142 3.60 29.57 23.06
CA GLU A 142 2.42 30.01 23.82
C GLU A 142 1.92 28.95 24.80
N ALA A 143 1.92 27.69 24.41
CA ALA A 143 1.57 26.57 25.29
C ALA A 143 2.55 26.43 26.48
N HIS A 144 3.81 26.87 26.32
CA HIS A 144 4.79 26.94 27.40
C HIS A 144 4.57 28.18 28.31
N GLN A 145 4.19 29.32 27.76
CA GLN A 145 3.94 30.56 28.51
C GLN A 145 2.61 30.50 29.27
N ASP A 146 1.57 29.95 28.63
CA ASP A 146 0.26 29.72 29.25
C ASP A 146 -0.16 28.24 29.11
N PRO A 147 0.20 27.39 30.06
CA PRO A 147 -0.22 25.97 30.03
C PRO A 147 -1.73 25.75 30.09
N SER A 148 -2.53 26.76 30.52
CA SER A 148 -4.00 26.68 30.60
C SER A 148 -4.62 26.58 29.22
N ILE A 149 -3.94 27.07 28.15
CA ILE A 149 -4.40 27.02 26.77
C ILE A 149 -4.61 25.57 26.27
N VAL A 150 -3.80 24.61 26.77
CA VAL A 150 -3.92 23.21 26.44
C VAL A 150 -5.29 22.65 26.83
N GLY A 151 -5.79 23.04 28.00
CA GLY A 151 -7.13 22.63 28.47
C GLY A 151 -8.25 23.25 27.63
N LYS A 152 -8.13 24.53 27.27
CA LYS A 152 -9.11 25.22 26.42
C LYS A 152 -9.17 24.63 25.03
N VAL A 153 -8.01 24.40 24.40
CA VAL A 153 -7.91 23.78 23.07
C VAL A 153 -8.40 22.34 23.10
N ALA A 154 -8.10 21.57 24.13
CA ALA A 154 -8.58 20.21 24.31
C ALA A 154 -10.12 20.15 24.40
N ALA A 155 -10.73 21.07 25.12
CA ALA A 155 -12.18 21.20 25.21
C ALA A 155 -12.80 21.59 23.85
N LEU A 156 -12.19 22.53 23.12
CA LEU A 156 -12.62 22.92 21.76
C LEU A 156 -12.51 21.79 20.76
N ALA A 157 -11.42 21.03 20.81
CA ALA A 157 -11.16 19.91 19.92
C ALA A 157 -11.90 18.62 20.31
N GLY A 158 -12.53 18.58 21.49
CA GLY A 158 -13.20 17.37 22.00
C GLY A 158 -12.25 16.22 22.34
N VAL A 159 -10.98 16.52 22.68
CA VAL A 159 -9.95 15.52 22.98
C VAL A 159 -9.41 15.68 24.40
N ALA A 160 -8.73 14.65 24.91
CA ALA A 160 -8.11 14.73 26.24
C ALA A 160 -6.90 15.69 26.20
N PRO A 161 -6.67 16.50 27.25
CA PRO A 161 -5.52 17.42 27.32
C PRO A 161 -4.17 16.72 27.11
N LYS A 162 -4.01 15.47 27.56
CA LYS A 162 -2.81 14.67 27.35
C LYS A 162 -2.50 14.42 25.87
N THR A 163 -3.51 14.37 25.02
CA THR A 163 -3.33 14.21 23.55
C THR A 163 -2.68 15.45 22.97
N ILE A 164 -3.13 16.64 23.36
CA ILE A 164 -2.51 17.91 22.94
C ILE A 164 -1.05 17.98 23.44
N GLN A 165 -0.81 17.60 24.71
CA GLN A 165 0.54 17.60 25.29
C GLN A 165 1.48 16.64 24.53
N ALA A 166 1.00 15.45 24.18
CA ALA A 166 1.77 14.50 23.37
C ALA A 166 2.12 15.10 22.01
N ALA A 167 1.16 15.72 21.31
CA ALA A 167 1.40 16.39 20.04
C ALA A 167 2.45 17.52 20.16
N LEU A 168 2.36 18.34 21.21
CA LEU A 168 3.33 19.43 21.46
C LEU A 168 4.75 18.92 21.71
N THR A 169 4.93 17.71 22.21
CA THR A 169 6.24 17.08 22.46
C THR A 169 6.76 16.24 21.30
N ASP A 170 5.94 16.03 20.28
CA ASP A 170 6.29 15.21 19.14
C ASP A 170 7.41 15.87 18.30
N GLN A 171 8.50 15.13 18.09
CA GLN A 171 9.68 15.59 17.36
C GLN A 171 9.51 15.58 15.83
N GLN A 172 8.42 15.02 15.31
CA GLN A 172 8.15 15.06 13.88
C GLN A 172 7.90 16.50 13.38
N TYR A 173 7.37 17.37 14.23
CA TYR A 173 7.14 18.77 13.90
C TYR A 173 8.34 19.64 14.27
N SER A 174 8.68 20.58 13.40
CA SER A 174 9.71 21.60 13.67
C SER A 174 9.41 22.35 14.97
N PRO A 175 10.43 22.66 15.80
CA PRO A 175 10.22 23.45 17.03
C PRO A 175 9.66 24.85 16.77
N TYR A 176 9.75 25.33 15.53
CA TYR A 176 9.33 26.70 15.14
C TYR A 176 7.99 26.72 14.41
N ASP A 177 7.43 25.55 14.10
CA ASP A 177 6.10 25.44 13.51
C ASP A 177 5.05 25.24 14.59
N PRO A 178 3.87 25.85 14.43
CA PRO A 178 2.71 25.49 15.23
C PRO A 178 2.40 24.00 15.03
N VAL A 179 1.90 23.35 16.05
CA VAL A 179 1.62 21.93 16.07
C VAL A 179 0.14 21.70 15.76
N PRO A 180 -0.22 20.83 14.81
CA PRO A 180 -1.60 20.45 14.58
C PRO A 180 -2.23 19.81 15.82
N VAL A 181 -3.39 20.34 16.23
CA VAL A 181 -4.13 19.87 17.41
C VAL A 181 -5.55 19.43 17.09
N LEU A 182 -6.12 19.89 15.98
CA LEU A 182 -7.40 19.44 15.43
C LEU A 182 -7.35 19.53 13.91
N GLN A 183 -7.47 18.37 13.25
CA GLN A 183 -7.61 18.27 11.81
C GLN A 183 -9.08 18.37 11.42
N ASN A 184 -9.36 18.77 10.18
CA ASN A 184 -10.70 18.90 9.59
C ASN A 184 -11.66 19.68 10.53
N ALA A 185 -11.21 20.86 10.99
CA ALA A 185 -12.00 21.70 11.87
C ALA A 185 -13.26 22.19 11.15
N SER A 186 -14.41 22.04 11.82
CA SER A 186 -15.69 22.48 11.28
C SER A 186 -15.73 23.99 11.06
N PRO A 187 -16.51 24.50 10.07
CA PRO A 187 -16.69 25.94 9.90
C PRO A 187 -17.16 26.64 11.17
N ALA A 188 -17.98 25.97 12.00
CA ALA A 188 -18.45 26.50 13.28
C ALA A 188 -17.31 26.66 14.29
N THR A 189 -16.40 25.68 14.34
CA THR A 189 -15.20 25.74 15.21
C THR A 189 -14.27 26.87 14.78
N VAL A 190 -14.08 27.05 13.48
CA VAL A 190 -13.28 28.14 12.92
C VAL A 190 -13.90 29.50 13.28
N GLN A 191 -15.21 29.69 13.05
CA GLN A 191 -15.91 30.94 13.41
C GLN A 191 -15.85 31.22 14.90
N TYR A 192 -15.96 30.19 15.73
CA TYR A 192 -15.83 30.36 17.20
C TYR A 192 -14.43 30.86 17.59
N LEU A 193 -13.38 30.26 17.02
CA LEU A 193 -12.00 30.70 17.26
C LEU A 193 -11.76 32.14 16.80
N ASP A 194 -12.27 32.49 15.60
CA ASP A 194 -12.12 33.84 15.07
C ASP A 194 -12.82 34.91 15.97
N ALA A 195 -13.99 34.55 16.50
CA ALA A 195 -14.73 35.43 17.41
C ALA A 195 -14.08 35.55 18.83
N HIS A 196 -13.32 34.53 19.26
CA HIS A 196 -12.75 34.44 20.62
C HIS A 196 -11.22 34.41 20.58
N GLN A 197 -10.58 35.00 19.56
CA GLN A 197 -9.12 34.92 19.40
C GLN A 197 -8.33 35.40 20.60
N ALA A 198 -8.83 36.36 21.35
CA ALA A 198 -8.21 36.86 22.59
C ALA A 198 -8.15 35.81 23.71
N GLU A 199 -9.04 34.81 23.71
CA GLU A 199 -9.08 33.74 24.69
C GLU A 199 -8.14 32.56 24.32
N PHE A 200 -7.70 32.51 23.05
CA PHE A 200 -6.89 31.44 22.47
C PHE A 200 -5.55 31.97 21.91
N PRO A 201 -4.68 32.55 22.75
CA PRO A 201 -3.39 33.04 22.30
C PRO A 201 -2.55 31.90 21.73
N GLY A 202 -1.91 32.15 20.57
CA GLY A 202 -1.08 31.13 19.87
C GLY A 202 -1.83 30.01 19.19
N VAL A 203 -3.16 30.04 19.15
CA VAL A 203 -4.00 29.15 18.37
C VAL A 203 -4.35 29.82 17.05
N THR A 204 -4.10 29.18 15.94
CA THR A 204 -4.44 29.70 14.61
C THR A 204 -5.08 28.61 13.75
N VAL A 205 -5.84 29.05 12.74
CA VAL A 205 -6.41 28.15 11.72
C VAL A 205 -5.51 28.19 10.51
N GLU A 206 -5.02 27.04 10.10
CA GLU A 206 -4.26 26.87 8.85
C GLU A 206 -5.04 26.04 7.84
N GLN A 207 -4.96 26.43 6.57
CA GLN A 207 -5.51 25.64 5.49
C GLN A 207 -4.42 24.69 4.99
N VAL A 208 -4.70 23.41 5.09
CA VAL A 208 -3.80 22.33 4.66
C VAL A 208 -4.41 21.55 3.50
N THR A 209 -3.56 21.06 2.62
CA THR A 209 -3.99 20.20 1.52
C THR A 209 -3.85 18.76 1.98
N VAL A 210 -4.96 18.03 2.03
CA VAL A 210 -5.02 16.61 2.39
C VAL A 210 -5.43 15.76 1.21
N ARG A 211 -5.12 14.46 1.27
CA ARG A 211 -5.54 13.50 0.25
C ARG A 211 -7.07 13.31 0.28
N SER A 212 -7.69 13.17 -0.89
CA SER A 212 -9.12 12.91 -1.01
C SER A 212 -9.40 11.78 -1.99
N TYR A 213 -10.51 11.06 -1.77
CA TYR A 213 -10.93 9.92 -2.57
C TYR A 213 -12.38 10.13 -3.04
N PRO A 214 -12.60 10.84 -4.16
CA PRO A 214 -13.93 11.26 -4.61
C PRO A 214 -14.89 10.10 -4.90
N GLN A 215 -14.36 8.89 -5.17
CA GLN A 215 -15.12 7.66 -5.39
C GLN A 215 -15.44 6.91 -4.08
N GLY A 216 -15.52 7.61 -2.94
CA GLY A 216 -15.92 7.02 -1.65
C GLY A 216 -14.81 6.32 -0.87
N GLY A 217 -13.60 6.17 -1.44
CA GLY A 217 -12.42 5.61 -0.76
C GLY A 217 -12.36 4.09 -0.69
N THR A 218 -13.34 3.38 -1.26
CA THR A 218 -13.34 1.91 -1.33
C THR A 218 -13.00 1.37 -2.72
N THR A 219 -13.04 2.23 -3.75
CA THR A 219 -12.72 1.88 -5.12
C THR A 219 -11.21 1.73 -5.30
N ALA A 220 -10.76 0.59 -5.81
CA ALA A 220 -9.36 0.26 -6.11
C ALA A 220 -8.38 0.42 -4.92
N THR A 221 -8.81 0.11 -3.71
CA THR A 221 -8.09 0.40 -2.47
C THR A 221 -6.67 -0.13 -2.46
N GLN A 222 -6.47 -1.42 -2.76
CA GLN A 222 -5.14 -2.06 -2.77
C GLN A 222 -4.29 -1.59 -3.96
N VAL A 223 -4.92 -1.15 -5.06
CA VAL A 223 -4.23 -0.58 -6.23
C VAL A 223 -3.74 0.83 -5.91
N LEU A 224 -4.62 1.70 -5.42
CA LEU A 224 -4.27 3.08 -5.10
C LEU A 224 -3.25 3.15 -3.97
N GLY A 225 -3.49 2.39 -2.89
CA GLY A 225 -2.70 2.50 -1.68
C GLY A 225 -2.99 3.79 -0.91
N TYR A 226 -2.22 4.04 0.13
CA TYR A 226 -2.41 5.19 1.02
C TYR A 226 -1.09 5.92 1.29
N VAL A 227 -1.21 7.15 1.77
CA VAL A 227 -0.11 7.97 2.25
C VAL A 227 -0.08 7.98 3.79
N GLY A 228 1.11 8.12 4.35
CA GLY A 228 1.29 8.20 5.79
C GLY A 228 2.58 8.92 6.17
N PRO A 229 2.78 9.23 7.46
CA PRO A 229 4.00 9.88 7.94
C PRO A 229 5.25 9.07 7.59
N ILE A 230 6.32 9.76 7.18
CA ILE A 230 7.60 9.11 6.90
C ILE A 230 8.21 8.57 8.19
N THR A 231 8.72 7.35 8.16
CA THR A 231 9.46 6.76 9.28
C THR A 231 10.92 7.19 9.25
N GLY A 232 11.62 7.08 10.38
CA GLY A 232 13.06 7.36 10.44
C GLY A 232 13.89 6.49 9.49
N THR A 233 13.46 5.24 9.28
CA THR A 233 14.10 4.31 8.32
C THR A 233 13.92 4.78 6.88
N GLU A 234 12.70 5.13 6.48
CA GLU A 234 12.39 5.65 5.14
C GLU A 234 13.11 6.98 4.88
N LEU A 235 13.16 7.86 5.88
CA LEU A 235 13.88 9.12 5.79
C LEU A 235 15.38 8.88 5.54
N SER A 236 15.96 7.91 6.25
CA SER A 236 17.37 7.53 6.09
C SER A 236 17.65 6.88 4.73
N ALA A 237 16.68 6.16 4.17
CA ALA A 237 16.77 5.57 2.84
C ALA A 237 16.71 6.62 1.71
N HIS A 238 16.18 7.83 2.00
CA HIS A 238 15.98 8.89 1.02
C HIS A 238 16.70 10.22 1.41
N PRO A 239 18.00 10.22 1.71
CA PRO A 239 18.70 11.34 2.34
C PRO A 239 18.72 12.63 1.51
N HIS A 240 18.60 12.52 0.19
CA HIS A 240 18.66 13.66 -0.75
C HIS A 240 17.30 14.04 -1.34
N ALA A 241 16.23 13.39 -0.92
CA ALA A 241 14.92 13.63 -1.48
C ALA A 241 14.21 14.87 -0.90
N GLY A 242 14.77 15.49 0.15
CA GLY A 242 14.23 16.71 0.77
C GLY A 242 13.02 16.45 1.67
N TYR A 243 12.85 15.22 2.16
CA TYR A 243 11.88 14.88 3.19
C TYR A 243 12.31 15.42 4.56
N THR A 244 11.32 15.69 5.39
CA THR A 244 11.45 15.98 6.82
C THR A 244 10.63 14.96 7.60
N LEU A 245 10.80 14.88 8.90
CA LEU A 245 10.01 13.96 9.75
C LEU A 245 8.49 14.20 9.67
N SER A 246 8.08 15.43 9.32
CA SER A 246 6.67 15.78 9.10
C SER A 246 6.15 15.48 7.69
N SER A 247 7.01 14.95 6.81
CA SER A 247 6.59 14.66 5.43
C SER A 247 5.67 13.43 5.38
N GLN A 248 4.71 13.47 4.46
CA GLN A 248 3.91 12.32 4.07
C GLN A 248 4.58 11.62 2.89
N ILE A 249 4.53 10.27 2.88
CA ILE A 249 5.06 9.43 1.81
C ILE A 249 4.04 8.36 1.44
N GLY A 250 4.00 7.94 0.19
CA GLY A 250 3.22 6.78 -0.22
C GLY A 250 3.71 5.51 0.47
N LYS A 251 2.80 4.72 1.02
CA LYS A 251 3.11 3.51 1.81
C LYS A 251 2.87 2.23 1.04
N THR A 252 1.86 2.20 0.21
CA THR A 252 1.44 1.02 -0.57
C THR A 252 0.91 1.45 -1.94
N GLY A 253 0.70 0.50 -2.84
CA GLY A 253 0.06 0.71 -4.12
C GLY A 253 0.74 1.75 -5.00
N ILE A 254 -0.02 2.37 -5.89
CA ILE A 254 0.43 3.43 -6.81
C ILE A 254 0.99 4.64 -6.05
N GLU A 255 0.45 4.94 -4.85
CA GLU A 255 0.98 6.02 -4.01
C GLU A 255 2.46 5.80 -3.65
N ALA A 256 2.87 4.55 -3.41
CA ALA A 256 4.26 4.23 -3.10
C ALA A 256 5.11 4.06 -4.36
N GLU A 257 4.64 3.33 -5.37
CA GLU A 257 5.39 3.04 -6.58
C GLU A 257 5.71 4.31 -7.39
N TYR A 258 4.74 5.20 -7.49
CA TYR A 258 4.89 6.46 -8.23
C TYR A 258 5.16 7.67 -7.32
N GLU A 259 5.61 7.45 -6.07
CA GLU A 259 5.97 8.51 -5.12
C GLU A 259 6.86 9.60 -5.72
N PRO A 260 7.93 9.30 -6.52
CA PRO A 260 8.79 10.33 -7.10
C PRO A 260 8.05 11.34 -7.99
N TYR A 261 6.96 10.93 -8.62
CA TYR A 261 6.13 11.77 -9.48
C TYR A 261 5.01 12.45 -8.67
N LEU A 262 4.35 11.69 -7.79
CA LEU A 262 3.18 12.13 -7.04
C LEU A 262 3.50 13.17 -5.96
N ARG A 263 4.68 13.11 -5.31
CA ARG A 263 5.01 13.96 -4.15
C ARG A 263 5.13 15.46 -4.45
N GLY A 264 5.36 15.83 -5.70
CA GLY A 264 5.61 17.22 -6.11
C GLY A 264 6.94 17.76 -5.59
N LYS A 265 7.07 19.10 -5.60
CA LYS A 265 8.24 19.82 -5.09
C LYS A 265 7.81 20.74 -3.96
N ALA A 266 8.27 20.45 -2.75
CA ALA A 266 7.97 21.25 -1.57
C ALA A 266 8.43 22.69 -1.73
N GLY A 267 7.64 23.63 -1.22
CA GLY A 267 8.01 25.02 -1.05
C GLY A 267 8.88 25.22 0.19
N ARG A 268 9.32 26.46 0.40
CA ARG A 268 10.13 26.84 1.54
C ARG A 268 9.68 28.19 2.09
N LYS A 269 9.49 28.28 3.39
CA LYS A 269 9.15 29.51 4.12
C LYS A 269 10.32 29.85 5.05
N THR A 270 10.90 31.04 4.91
CA THR A 270 11.95 31.52 5.80
C THR A 270 11.32 32.45 6.82
N LEU A 271 11.32 32.00 8.07
CA LEU A 271 10.75 32.72 9.21
C LEU A 271 11.82 33.53 9.91
N MET A 272 11.46 34.73 10.39
CA MET A 272 12.22 35.47 11.36
C MET A 272 11.76 35.11 12.77
N VAL A 273 12.70 34.69 13.61
CA VAL A 273 12.41 34.29 14.98
C VAL A 273 13.20 35.14 15.98
N THR A 274 12.61 35.42 17.15
CA THR A 274 13.29 36.07 18.29
C THR A 274 14.33 35.11 18.90
N ALA A 275 15.15 35.60 19.79
CA ALA A 275 16.07 34.77 20.59
C ALA A 275 15.34 33.72 21.44
N THR A 276 14.07 33.94 21.77
CA THR A 276 13.20 33.00 22.49
C THR A 276 12.46 32.03 21.59
N GLY A 277 12.67 32.11 20.26
CA GLY A 277 12.02 31.21 19.31
C GLY A 277 10.64 31.64 18.81
N THR A 278 10.15 32.80 19.23
CA THR A 278 8.86 33.33 18.78
C THR A 278 8.97 33.81 17.32
N VAL A 279 8.05 33.39 16.46
CA VAL A 279 7.99 33.84 15.05
C VAL A 279 7.52 35.29 14.98
N VAL A 280 8.34 36.15 14.42
CA VAL A 280 8.05 37.60 14.24
C VAL A 280 7.44 37.86 12.85
N GLY A 281 7.78 37.04 11.85
CA GLY A 281 7.26 37.23 10.51
C GLY A 281 7.91 36.31 9.49
N THR A 282 7.41 36.38 8.25
CA THR A 282 7.94 35.62 7.10
C THR A 282 8.79 36.52 6.22
N LEU A 283 10.07 36.22 6.10
CA LEU A 283 11.01 36.99 5.26
C LEU A 283 10.90 36.63 3.77
N ARG A 284 10.76 35.32 3.46
CA ARG A 284 10.72 34.80 2.10
C ARG A 284 9.88 33.55 2.05
N GLN A 285 9.10 33.40 0.97
CA GLN A 285 8.34 32.18 0.69
C GLN A 285 8.54 31.77 -0.76
N THR A 286 8.86 30.47 -0.97
CA THR A 286 8.83 29.81 -2.27
C THR A 286 7.61 28.92 -2.30
N ARG A 287 6.75 29.09 -3.30
CA ARG A 287 5.54 28.27 -3.44
C ARG A 287 5.88 26.82 -3.76
N PRO A 288 5.16 25.85 -3.21
CA PRO A 288 5.26 24.46 -3.61
C PRO A 288 4.74 24.26 -5.04
N THR A 289 5.21 23.19 -5.70
CA THR A 289 4.72 22.78 -7.01
C THR A 289 4.05 21.43 -6.87
N GLN A 290 2.81 21.33 -7.31
CA GLN A 290 2.04 20.08 -7.29
C GLN A 290 2.77 18.96 -8.04
N GLY A 291 2.58 17.71 -7.57
CA GLY A 291 3.09 16.50 -8.22
C GLY A 291 2.42 16.21 -9.56
N ASP A 292 3.07 15.37 -10.34
CA ASP A 292 2.55 14.89 -11.62
C ASP A 292 1.36 13.95 -11.43
N THR A 293 0.46 13.92 -12.39
CA THR A 293 -0.71 13.04 -12.43
C THR A 293 -0.32 11.68 -12.96
N VAL A 294 -0.71 10.61 -12.27
CA VAL A 294 -0.62 9.23 -12.76
C VAL A 294 -1.97 8.84 -13.36
N VAL A 295 -1.95 8.46 -14.63
CA VAL A 295 -3.12 7.99 -15.38
C VAL A 295 -3.06 6.47 -15.41
N LEU A 296 -4.04 5.81 -14.83
CA LEU A 296 -4.10 4.35 -14.74
C LEU A 296 -4.73 3.73 -15.99
N ASN A 297 -4.45 2.47 -16.22
CA ASN A 297 -5.18 1.62 -17.17
C ASN A 297 -6.53 1.15 -16.61
N VAL A 298 -6.68 1.13 -15.28
CA VAL A 298 -7.92 0.81 -14.57
C VAL A 298 -9.03 1.79 -14.94
N THR A 299 -10.27 1.31 -15.06
CA THR A 299 -11.48 2.15 -15.16
C THR A 299 -12.31 2.03 -13.91
N ALA A 300 -12.74 3.15 -13.32
CA ALA A 300 -13.46 3.18 -12.05
C ALA A 300 -14.69 2.27 -12.05
N GLY A 301 -15.54 2.39 -13.09
CA GLY A 301 -16.76 1.60 -13.15
C GLY A 301 -16.51 0.10 -13.28
N LEU A 302 -15.53 -0.35 -14.09
CA LEU A 302 -15.16 -1.77 -14.15
C LEU A 302 -14.58 -2.25 -12.81
N GLN A 303 -13.76 -1.43 -12.18
CA GLN A 303 -13.17 -1.75 -10.88
C GLN A 303 -14.25 -1.97 -9.81
N GLU A 304 -15.27 -1.12 -9.77
CA GLU A 304 -16.40 -1.23 -8.85
C GLU A 304 -17.26 -2.47 -9.15
N ASP A 305 -17.49 -2.76 -10.42
CA ASP A 305 -18.21 -3.96 -10.84
C ASP A 305 -17.46 -5.23 -10.41
N VAL A 306 -16.15 -5.31 -10.69
CA VAL A 306 -15.30 -6.44 -10.30
C VAL A 306 -15.26 -6.63 -8.77
N GLN A 307 -15.18 -5.54 -8.00
CA GLN A 307 -15.25 -5.59 -6.54
C GLN A 307 -16.59 -6.14 -6.05
N SER A 308 -17.66 -5.67 -6.67
CA SER A 308 -19.03 -6.08 -6.32
C SER A 308 -19.30 -7.54 -6.69
N ALA A 309 -18.84 -7.97 -7.88
CA ALA A 309 -18.99 -9.34 -8.34
C ALA A 309 -18.24 -10.32 -7.40
N LEU A 310 -16.97 -10.03 -7.08
CA LEU A 310 -16.18 -10.85 -6.16
C LEU A 310 -16.81 -10.90 -4.74
N ALA A 311 -17.28 -9.78 -4.23
CA ALA A 311 -17.91 -9.72 -2.91
C ALA A 311 -19.23 -10.50 -2.86
N ALA A 312 -20.03 -10.41 -3.93
CA ALA A 312 -21.30 -11.15 -4.07
C ALA A 312 -21.06 -12.66 -4.13
N ASP A 313 -20.08 -13.11 -4.92
CA ASP A 313 -19.71 -14.53 -5.00
C ASP A 313 -19.26 -15.07 -3.63
N ILE A 314 -18.35 -14.37 -2.96
CA ILE A 314 -17.88 -14.75 -1.62
C ILE A 314 -19.04 -14.82 -0.61
N ALA A 315 -19.99 -13.89 -0.68
CA ALA A 315 -21.17 -13.89 0.18
C ALA A 315 -22.11 -15.07 -0.16
N HIS A 316 -22.28 -15.36 -1.43
CA HIS A 316 -23.06 -16.51 -1.91
C HIS A 316 -22.45 -17.83 -1.44
N ASP A 317 -21.14 -18.02 -1.61
CA ASP A 317 -20.41 -19.22 -1.20
C ASP A 317 -20.55 -19.50 0.30
N ARG A 318 -20.43 -18.46 1.12
CA ARG A 318 -20.61 -18.57 2.58
C ARG A 318 -22.02 -19.01 2.98
N SER A 319 -23.01 -18.75 2.14
CA SER A 319 -24.43 -19.07 2.39
C SER A 319 -24.89 -20.37 1.74
N THR A 320 -24.10 -20.90 0.78
CA THR A 320 -24.47 -22.08 -0.01
C THR A 320 -23.57 -23.27 0.36
N PRO A 321 -24.13 -24.42 0.81
CA PRO A 321 -23.31 -25.55 1.18
C PRO A 321 -22.75 -26.25 -0.06
N THR A 322 -21.46 -26.55 -0.03
CA THR A 322 -20.79 -27.39 -1.02
C THR A 322 -20.50 -28.75 -0.40
N SER A 323 -21.01 -29.82 -1.00
CA SER A 323 -20.92 -31.19 -0.47
C SER A 323 -21.34 -31.32 1.00
N GLY A 324 -22.39 -30.59 1.40
CA GLY A 324 -22.91 -30.59 2.79
C GLY A 324 -22.14 -29.74 3.78
N THR A 325 -21.12 -28.99 3.34
CA THR A 325 -20.33 -28.10 4.19
C THR A 325 -20.38 -26.67 3.62
N TYR A 326 -20.57 -25.67 4.46
CA TYR A 326 -20.50 -24.28 4.06
C TYR A 326 -19.05 -23.85 3.84
N PRO A 327 -18.67 -23.36 2.65
CA PRO A 327 -17.35 -22.78 2.40
C PRO A 327 -17.07 -21.62 3.34
N ARG A 328 -15.82 -21.49 3.75
CA ARG A 328 -15.41 -20.32 4.54
C ARG A 328 -15.24 -19.09 3.70
N ALA A 329 -14.82 -19.26 2.43
CA ALA A 329 -14.55 -18.20 1.48
C ALA A 329 -13.84 -17.01 2.16
N THR A 330 -12.66 -17.29 2.73
CA THR A 330 -12.00 -16.38 3.69
C THR A 330 -11.49 -15.10 3.04
N ASN A 331 -11.03 -15.21 1.80
CA ASN A 331 -10.53 -14.11 0.99
C ASN A 331 -10.63 -14.49 -0.48
N GLY A 332 -10.40 -13.53 -1.35
CA GLY A 332 -10.37 -13.76 -2.78
C GLY A 332 -9.74 -12.60 -3.51
N ALA A 333 -9.49 -12.80 -4.79
CA ALA A 333 -8.98 -11.78 -5.68
C ALA A 333 -9.58 -11.90 -7.08
N ALA A 334 -9.69 -10.77 -7.76
CA ALA A 334 -10.05 -10.74 -9.18
C ALA A 334 -9.09 -9.82 -9.94
N VAL A 335 -8.73 -10.25 -11.16
CA VAL A 335 -7.82 -9.53 -12.05
C VAL A 335 -8.43 -9.49 -13.45
N VAL A 336 -8.42 -8.31 -14.07
CA VAL A 336 -8.83 -8.12 -15.47
C VAL A 336 -7.67 -7.52 -16.26
N LEU A 337 -7.18 -8.23 -17.25
CA LEU A 337 -6.11 -7.78 -18.16
C LEU A 337 -6.61 -7.60 -19.58
N ASP A 338 -6.02 -6.67 -20.30
CA ASP A 338 -6.00 -6.65 -21.77
C ASP A 338 -4.88 -7.60 -22.23
N ALA A 339 -5.25 -8.66 -22.95
CA ALA A 339 -4.32 -9.73 -23.28
C ALA A 339 -3.20 -9.27 -24.22
N GLN A 340 -3.48 -8.34 -25.14
CA GLN A 340 -2.55 -7.86 -26.16
C GLN A 340 -1.57 -6.80 -25.65
N THR A 341 -1.83 -6.23 -24.49
CA THR A 341 -1.02 -5.11 -23.96
C THR A 341 -0.48 -5.36 -22.56
N GLY A 342 -1.05 -6.28 -21.81
CA GLY A 342 -0.78 -6.46 -20.39
C GLY A 342 -1.38 -5.35 -19.51
N ALA A 343 -2.20 -4.45 -20.06
CA ALA A 343 -2.81 -3.39 -19.28
C ALA A 343 -3.76 -3.96 -18.22
N VAL A 344 -3.57 -3.60 -16.96
CA VAL A 344 -4.44 -3.97 -15.84
C VAL A 344 -5.66 -3.07 -15.84
N LEU A 345 -6.81 -3.61 -16.25
CA LEU A 345 -8.08 -2.87 -16.38
C LEU A 345 -8.87 -2.82 -15.08
N ALA A 346 -8.73 -3.84 -14.24
CA ALA A 346 -9.19 -3.89 -12.86
C ALA A 346 -8.37 -4.90 -12.06
N LEU A 347 -8.17 -4.63 -10.77
CA LEU A 347 -7.50 -5.52 -9.84
C LEU A 347 -8.08 -5.30 -8.44
N THR A 348 -8.59 -6.37 -7.82
CA THR A 348 -9.21 -6.26 -6.50
C THR A 348 -8.86 -7.42 -5.60
N SER A 349 -8.99 -7.18 -4.32
CA SER A 349 -8.85 -8.17 -3.25
C SER A 349 -9.97 -8.03 -2.23
N TYR A 350 -10.43 -9.14 -1.70
CA TYR A 350 -11.42 -9.20 -0.64
C TYR A 350 -10.83 -9.91 0.60
N PRO A 351 -11.08 -9.44 1.81
CA PRO A 351 -11.80 -8.22 2.16
C PRO A 351 -10.98 -6.96 1.82
N SER A 352 -11.68 -5.83 1.72
CA SER A 352 -11.10 -4.51 1.45
C SER A 352 -11.28 -3.57 2.65
N TYR A 353 -10.78 -2.34 2.55
CA TYR A 353 -10.88 -1.30 3.59
C TYR A 353 -11.15 0.06 2.93
N SER A 354 -11.41 1.09 3.73
CA SER A 354 -11.60 2.44 3.21
C SER A 354 -10.30 3.26 3.31
N LEU A 355 -9.89 3.88 2.18
CA LEU A 355 -8.77 4.81 2.14
C LEU A 355 -9.05 6.10 2.91
N THR A 356 -10.33 6.45 3.12
CA THR A 356 -10.68 7.64 3.91
C THR A 356 -10.26 7.55 5.37
N GLU A 357 -10.10 6.33 5.91
CA GLU A 357 -9.61 6.12 7.27
C GLU A 357 -8.13 6.52 7.48
N TRP A 358 -7.38 6.67 6.37
CA TRP A 358 -5.96 7.01 6.38
C TRP A 358 -5.70 8.53 6.22
N ILE A 359 -6.74 9.31 5.91
CA ILE A 359 -6.62 10.76 5.76
C ILE A 359 -6.25 11.37 7.11
N GLY A 360 -5.14 12.12 7.16
CA GLY A 360 -4.61 12.71 8.39
C GLY A 360 -3.97 11.71 9.37
N GLY A 361 -3.97 10.41 9.02
CA GLY A 361 -3.46 9.31 9.84
C GLY A 361 -4.58 8.42 10.37
N ILE A 362 -4.36 7.10 10.34
CA ILE A 362 -5.34 6.14 10.84
C ILE A 362 -5.36 6.12 12.38
N SER A 363 -6.56 6.06 12.96
CA SER A 363 -6.70 5.91 14.40
C SER A 363 -6.20 4.52 14.88
N THR A 364 -5.71 4.46 16.12
CA THR A 364 -5.28 3.17 16.71
C THR A 364 -6.42 2.15 16.74
N ALA A 365 -7.67 2.58 16.93
CA ALA A 365 -8.82 1.71 16.94
C ALA A 365 -9.11 1.13 15.53
N ASN A 366 -9.14 1.97 14.49
CA ASN A 366 -9.37 1.52 13.11
C ASN A 366 -8.24 0.60 12.63
N TYR A 367 -6.98 0.96 12.94
CA TYR A 367 -5.86 0.09 12.60
C TYR A 367 -5.92 -1.26 13.32
N ALA A 368 -6.30 -1.28 14.61
CA ALA A 368 -6.49 -2.53 15.33
C ALA A 368 -7.63 -3.38 14.76
N ALA A 369 -8.71 -2.76 14.26
CA ALA A 369 -9.80 -3.47 13.58
C ALA A 369 -9.34 -4.13 12.27
N LEU A 370 -8.55 -3.42 11.44
CA LEU A 370 -7.95 -3.98 10.23
C LEU A 370 -6.97 -5.13 10.57
N GLN A 371 -6.15 -4.97 11.60
CA GLN A 371 -5.21 -5.99 12.08
C GLN A 371 -5.93 -7.23 12.65
N ALA A 372 -7.09 -7.07 13.25
CA ALA A 372 -7.87 -8.20 13.76
C ALA A 372 -8.28 -9.15 12.63
N GLY A 373 -8.64 -8.63 11.45
CA GLY A 373 -8.87 -9.42 10.25
C GLY A 373 -7.64 -10.22 9.83
N CYS A 374 -6.45 -9.60 9.88
CA CYS A 374 -5.18 -10.25 9.51
C CYS A 374 -4.79 -11.41 10.45
N ASN A 375 -5.20 -11.36 11.70
CA ASN A 375 -4.90 -12.39 12.70
C ASN A 375 -6.00 -13.45 12.81
N SER A 376 -7.08 -13.34 12.04
CA SER A 376 -8.20 -14.27 12.06
C SER A 376 -7.93 -15.50 11.19
N SER A 377 -8.17 -16.68 11.73
CA SER A 377 -8.16 -17.93 10.95
C SER A 377 -9.42 -18.13 10.09
N THR A 378 -10.42 -17.26 10.24
CA THR A 378 -11.73 -17.37 9.62
C THR A 378 -12.05 -16.21 8.69
N GLY A 379 -11.19 -15.19 8.63
CA GLY A 379 -11.32 -14.02 7.76
C GLY A 379 -10.00 -13.69 7.05
N GLY A 380 -10.08 -12.98 5.95
CA GLY A 380 -8.91 -12.46 5.23
C GLY A 380 -8.38 -11.17 5.86
N CYS A 381 -7.14 -10.83 5.55
CA CYS A 381 -6.50 -9.56 5.94
C CYS A 381 -6.89 -8.44 4.96
N PRO A 382 -7.61 -7.40 5.37
CA PRO A 382 -7.97 -6.31 4.45
C PRO A 382 -6.76 -5.56 3.88
N LEU A 383 -5.63 -5.58 4.61
CA LEU A 383 -4.40 -4.88 4.23
C LEU A 383 -3.59 -5.62 3.15
N ASN A 384 -3.88 -6.89 2.87
CA ASN A 384 -3.20 -7.65 1.85
C ASN A 384 -3.78 -7.37 0.46
N ASN A 385 -2.90 -7.27 -0.52
CA ASN A 385 -3.28 -7.31 -1.93
C ASN A 385 -3.20 -8.76 -2.43
N TYR A 386 -4.29 -9.52 -2.24
CA TYR A 386 -4.33 -10.95 -2.59
C TYR A 386 -4.10 -11.21 -4.07
N ALA A 387 -4.39 -10.26 -4.94
CA ALA A 387 -4.17 -10.41 -6.38
C ALA A 387 -2.68 -10.60 -6.75
N ILE A 388 -1.76 -10.01 -5.95
CA ILE A 388 -0.31 -10.07 -6.18
C ILE A 388 0.47 -10.70 -5.03
N GLN A 389 -0.19 -11.01 -3.90
CA GLN A 389 0.45 -11.54 -2.68
C GLN A 389 -0.14 -12.86 -2.23
N GLY A 390 -1.34 -13.19 -2.64
CA GLY A 390 -2.01 -14.44 -2.31
C GLY A 390 -1.36 -15.60 -3.06
N LEU A 391 -0.88 -16.60 -2.33
CA LEU A 391 -0.31 -17.82 -2.89
C LEU A 391 -1.30 -18.95 -2.76
N TYR A 392 -1.83 -19.40 -3.88
CA TYR A 392 -2.87 -20.44 -3.94
C TYR A 392 -2.47 -21.55 -4.90
N THR A 393 -2.87 -22.78 -4.59
CA THR A 393 -2.73 -23.89 -5.51
C THR A 393 -3.71 -23.68 -6.67
N PRO A 394 -3.26 -23.76 -7.94
CA PRO A 394 -4.09 -23.43 -9.11
C PRO A 394 -5.14 -24.48 -9.46
N GLY A 395 -4.87 -25.75 -9.14
CA GLY A 395 -5.70 -26.86 -9.63
C GLY A 395 -5.75 -26.92 -11.14
N SER A 396 -6.90 -27.28 -11.69
CA SER A 396 -7.07 -27.54 -13.14
C SER A 396 -6.81 -26.36 -14.07
N THR A 397 -6.64 -25.13 -13.56
CA THR A 397 -6.22 -24.01 -14.42
C THR A 397 -4.78 -24.17 -14.89
N PHE A 398 -3.94 -24.86 -14.12
CA PHE A 398 -2.55 -25.18 -14.49
C PHE A 398 -2.44 -26.13 -15.68
N LYS A 399 -3.53 -26.82 -16.05
CA LYS A 399 -3.59 -27.70 -17.24
C LYS A 399 -3.23 -26.99 -18.56
N LEU A 400 -3.31 -25.66 -18.60
CA LEU A 400 -2.76 -24.83 -19.67
C LEU A 400 -1.29 -25.15 -19.92
N ALA A 401 -0.45 -25.09 -18.90
CA ALA A 401 0.99 -25.35 -19.02
C ALA A 401 1.28 -26.80 -19.38
N THR A 402 0.58 -27.74 -18.74
CA THR A 402 0.78 -29.18 -18.97
C THR A 402 0.39 -29.61 -20.41
N ALA A 403 -0.77 -29.14 -20.91
CA ALA A 403 -1.19 -29.42 -22.28
C ALA A 403 -0.22 -28.82 -23.29
N THR A 404 0.23 -27.57 -23.06
CA THR A 404 1.21 -26.93 -23.95
C THR A 404 2.52 -27.73 -23.98
N ALA A 405 3.07 -28.09 -22.80
CA ALA A 405 4.29 -28.89 -22.71
C ALA A 405 4.17 -30.24 -23.43
N ALA A 406 3.09 -30.96 -23.18
CA ALA A 406 2.88 -32.27 -23.81
C ALA A 406 2.73 -32.20 -25.35
N LEU A 407 2.12 -31.12 -25.85
CA LEU A 407 2.01 -30.86 -27.29
C LEU A 407 3.33 -30.39 -27.93
N GLN A 408 4.13 -29.60 -27.19
CA GLN A 408 5.44 -29.12 -27.64
C GLN A 408 6.45 -30.27 -27.74
N ASP A 409 6.52 -31.10 -26.69
CA ASP A 409 7.46 -32.23 -26.61
C ASP A 409 7.01 -33.44 -27.44
N GLY A 410 5.83 -33.35 -28.10
CA GLY A 410 5.29 -34.44 -28.95
C GLY A 410 4.82 -35.65 -28.16
N ILE A 411 4.63 -35.55 -26.85
CA ILE A 411 4.05 -36.58 -26.00
C ILE A 411 2.62 -36.87 -26.46
N ILE A 412 1.91 -35.84 -26.90
CA ILE A 412 0.62 -35.93 -27.59
C ILE A 412 0.61 -35.03 -28.83
N THR A 413 -0.34 -35.31 -29.70
CA THR A 413 -0.73 -34.47 -30.83
C THR A 413 -2.15 -33.95 -30.61
N PRO A 414 -2.64 -32.94 -31.33
CA PRO A 414 -4.03 -32.49 -31.26
C PRO A 414 -5.09 -33.57 -31.37
N THR A 415 -4.76 -34.69 -32.04
CA THR A 415 -5.66 -35.82 -32.30
C THR A 415 -5.36 -37.06 -31.46
N SER A 416 -4.33 -37.02 -30.63
CA SER A 416 -4.03 -38.14 -29.72
C SER A 416 -5.17 -38.37 -28.74
N THR A 417 -5.50 -39.66 -28.59
CA THR A 417 -6.58 -40.11 -27.69
C THR A 417 -6.04 -40.84 -26.48
N ARG A 418 -6.80 -40.83 -25.39
CA ARG A 418 -6.64 -41.71 -24.24
C ARG A 418 -7.99 -42.35 -23.94
N ASP A 419 -7.98 -43.55 -23.41
CA ASP A 419 -9.16 -44.25 -22.95
C ASP A 419 -9.26 -44.01 -21.43
N ASP A 420 -10.13 -43.09 -21.05
CA ASP A 420 -10.34 -42.73 -19.66
C ASP A 420 -11.27 -43.74 -18.99
N THR A 421 -10.76 -44.41 -17.97
CA THR A 421 -11.46 -45.43 -17.18
C THR A 421 -11.85 -44.87 -15.78
N GLY A 422 -11.75 -43.58 -15.56
CA GLY A 422 -12.03 -42.92 -14.28
C GLY A 422 -10.94 -43.10 -13.21
N VAL A 423 -9.99 -44.02 -13.39
CA VAL A 423 -8.92 -44.32 -12.42
C VAL A 423 -7.59 -44.55 -13.13
N PHE A 424 -6.59 -43.73 -12.80
CA PHE A 424 -5.22 -43.97 -13.24
C PHE A 424 -4.43 -44.68 -12.14
N ASP A 425 -4.01 -45.92 -12.38
CA ASP A 425 -3.23 -46.71 -11.41
C ASP A 425 -1.80 -46.91 -11.95
N LEU A 426 -0.81 -46.38 -11.21
CA LEU A 426 0.62 -46.50 -11.53
C LEU A 426 1.08 -47.94 -11.74
N ARG A 427 0.52 -48.91 -10.98
CA ARG A 427 0.90 -50.31 -11.05
C ARG A 427 0.55 -50.94 -12.43
N THR A 428 -0.56 -50.51 -13.02
CA THR A 428 -1.01 -50.95 -14.34
C THR A 428 -0.35 -50.16 -15.48
N HIS A 429 0.16 -48.96 -15.20
CA HIS A 429 0.77 -48.10 -16.21
C HIS A 429 2.32 -48.13 -16.20
N GLY A 430 2.95 -49.03 -15.43
CA GLY A 430 4.37 -49.33 -15.58
C GLY A 430 5.24 -49.10 -14.31
N ASP A 431 4.63 -48.86 -13.16
CA ASP A 431 5.32 -48.90 -11.87
C ASP A 431 4.70 -49.99 -10.94
N PRO A 432 4.97 -51.23 -11.18
CA PRO A 432 4.44 -52.33 -10.36
C PRO A 432 5.00 -52.33 -8.91
N THR A 433 6.01 -51.52 -8.65
CA THR A 433 6.64 -51.41 -7.31
C THR A 433 5.93 -50.39 -6.41
N CYS A 434 4.99 -49.66 -6.91
CA CYS A 434 4.21 -48.72 -6.12
C CYS A 434 3.39 -49.43 -5.05
N THR A 435 3.59 -49.08 -3.77
CA THR A 435 2.96 -49.72 -2.62
C THR A 435 1.92 -48.88 -1.91
N SER A 436 1.92 -47.56 -2.12
CA SER A 436 1.01 -46.61 -1.46
C SER A 436 0.77 -45.39 -2.32
N GLY A 437 -0.46 -44.90 -2.40
CA GLY A 437 -0.82 -43.73 -3.22
C GLY A 437 -0.69 -43.97 -4.73
N CYS A 438 -0.99 -45.19 -5.16
CA CYS A 438 -0.76 -45.62 -6.53
C CYS A 438 -1.90 -45.29 -7.47
N SER A 439 -3.10 -45.08 -6.95
CA SER A 439 -4.32 -44.84 -7.73
C SER A 439 -4.74 -43.38 -7.62
N PHE A 440 -4.96 -42.74 -8.75
CA PHE A 440 -5.46 -41.39 -8.91
C PHE A 440 -6.86 -41.47 -9.53
N HIS A 441 -7.82 -40.81 -8.91
CA HIS A 441 -9.21 -40.85 -9.32
C HIS A 441 -9.59 -39.54 -9.96
N ASP A 442 -10.33 -39.59 -11.08
CA ASP A 442 -10.93 -38.40 -11.64
C ASP A 442 -11.96 -37.81 -10.69
N ALA A 443 -12.19 -36.50 -10.77
CA ALA A 443 -13.11 -35.78 -9.89
C ALA A 443 -14.52 -36.34 -9.94
N THR A 444 -14.96 -36.84 -11.08
CA THR A 444 -16.27 -37.49 -11.28
C THR A 444 -16.27 -38.99 -11.08
N ALA A 445 -15.08 -39.63 -11.04
CA ALA A 445 -14.88 -41.06 -11.02
C ALA A 445 -15.70 -41.79 -12.10
N ALA A 446 -16.06 -41.10 -13.17
CA ALA A 446 -16.84 -41.63 -14.29
C ALA A 446 -15.89 -41.95 -15.44
N ASP A 447 -16.15 -43.07 -16.11
CA ASP A 447 -15.54 -43.46 -17.39
C ASP A 447 -16.01 -42.47 -18.49
N ALA A 448 -15.11 -41.58 -18.94
CA ALA A 448 -15.39 -40.67 -20.04
C ALA A 448 -15.14 -41.29 -21.40
N GLY A 449 -14.56 -42.51 -21.45
CA GLY A 449 -14.19 -43.21 -22.67
C GLY A 449 -13.06 -42.56 -23.41
N VAL A 450 -13.11 -42.55 -24.73
CA VAL A 450 -12.05 -42.05 -25.60
C VAL A 450 -12.04 -40.52 -25.59
N ILE A 451 -11.01 -39.93 -25.02
CA ILE A 451 -10.86 -38.49 -24.83
C ILE A 451 -9.63 -37.92 -25.53
N THR A 452 -9.73 -36.72 -26.07
CA THR A 452 -8.64 -35.96 -26.71
C THR A 452 -8.27 -34.77 -25.81
N VAL A 453 -7.12 -34.09 -26.07
CA VAL A 453 -6.72 -32.88 -25.35
C VAL A 453 -7.82 -31.82 -25.36
N ARG A 454 -8.57 -31.66 -26.44
CA ARG A 454 -9.70 -30.75 -26.53
C ARG A 454 -10.79 -31.09 -25.51
N LEU A 455 -11.23 -32.37 -25.48
CA LEU A 455 -12.26 -32.81 -24.55
C LEU A 455 -11.75 -32.79 -23.10
N ALA A 456 -10.51 -33.19 -22.87
CA ALA A 456 -9.89 -33.12 -21.54
C ALA A 456 -9.84 -31.72 -20.95
N ILE A 457 -9.62 -30.68 -21.77
CA ILE A 457 -9.71 -29.28 -21.33
C ILE A 457 -11.17 -28.88 -21.09
N THR A 458 -12.11 -29.28 -22.00
CA THR A 458 -13.55 -28.99 -21.92
C THR A 458 -14.18 -29.51 -20.64
N GLU A 459 -13.97 -30.80 -20.35
CA GLU A 459 -14.58 -31.52 -19.22
C GLU A 459 -13.72 -31.40 -17.94
N SER A 460 -12.52 -30.82 -18.07
CA SER A 460 -11.52 -30.76 -16.99
C SER A 460 -11.05 -32.14 -16.52
N ASP A 461 -11.03 -33.11 -17.42
CA ASP A 461 -10.63 -34.48 -17.17
C ASP A 461 -9.24 -34.55 -16.52
N ASP A 462 -9.16 -35.21 -15.37
CA ASP A 462 -7.91 -35.33 -14.62
C ASP A 462 -7.10 -36.54 -15.11
N PHE A 463 -7.76 -37.63 -15.53
CA PHE A 463 -7.11 -38.86 -16.00
C PHE A 463 -6.17 -38.57 -17.17
N PHE A 464 -6.62 -37.77 -18.12
CA PHE A 464 -5.79 -37.36 -19.28
C PHE A 464 -4.50 -36.69 -18.79
N PHE A 465 -4.60 -35.80 -17.86
CA PHE A 465 -3.44 -35.05 -17.32
C PHE A 465 -2.58 -35.90 -16.35
N TYR A 466 -3.14 -36.88 -15.66
CA TYR A 466 -2.34 -37.87 -14.94
C TYR A 466 -1.42 -38.63 -15.89
N THR A 467 -1.94 -39.06 -17.08
CA THR A 467 -1.11 -39.71 -18.08
C THR A 467 0.04 -38.83 -18.59
N MET A 468 -0.17 -37.50 -18.73
CA MET A 468 0.89 -36.56 -19.10
C MET A 468 1.96 -36.48 -17.99
N GLY A 469 1.56 -36.24 -16.75
CA GLY A 469 2.48 -36.20 -15.62
C GLY A 469 3.32 -37.47 -15.46
N TRP A 470 2.71 -38.63 -15.65
CA TRP A 470 3.38 -39.92 -15.69
C TRP A 470 4.36 -40.04 -16.87
N GLN A 471 3.95 -39.66 -18.10
CA GLN A 471 4.80 -39.74 -19.28
C GLN A 471 6.03 -38.83 -19.16
N PHE A 472 5.91 -37.62 -18.70
CA PHE A 472 7.04 -36.72 -18.42
C PHE A 472 8.03 -37.33 -17.43
N TYR A 473 7.53 -37.96 -16.36
CA TYR A 473 8.37 -38.63 -15.38
C TYR A 473 9.09 -39.85 -15.96
N ARG A 474 8.34 -40.73 -16.64
CA ARG A 474 8.83 -42.00 -17.20
C ARG A 474 9.84 -41.80 -18.31
N ASP A 475 9.61 -40.83 -19.18
CA ASP A 475 10.42 -40.61 -20.39
C ASP A 475 11.67 -39.78 -20.14
N GLY A 476 11.94 -39.47 -18.84
CA GLY A 476 13.17 -38.81 -18.42
C GLY A 476 13.17 -37.30 -18.64
N HIS A 477 11.98 -36.69 -18.82
CA HIS A 477 11.78 -35.25 -18.96
C HIS A 477 11.06 -34.62 -17.73
N PRO A 478 11.49 -34.87 -16.49
CA PRO A 478 10.72 -34.53 -15.30
C PRO A 478 10.57 -33.03 -15.05
N THR A 479 11.16 -32.19 -15.89
CA THR A 479 11.10 -30.72 -15.80
C THR A 479 10.43 -30.07 -17.00
N GLY A 480 9.90 -30.83 -17.97
CA GLY A 480 9.29 -30.29 -19.19
C GLY A 480 8.08 -29.40 -18.91
N ILE A 481 7.18 -29.84 -18.02
CA ILE A 481 6.01 -29.05 -17.62
C ILE A 481 6.43 -27.77 -16.91
N GLN A 482 7.42 -27.84 -16.01
CA GLN A 482 7.93 -26.68 -15.27
C GLN A 482 8.56 -25.62 -16.19
N GLN A 483 9.27 -26.06 -17.24
CA GLN A 483 9.86 -25.13 -18.20
C GLN A 483 8.79 -24.31 -18.89
N VAL A 484 7.77 -24.98 -19.42
CA VAL A 484 6.66 -24.32 -20.11
C VAL A 484 5.83 -23.47 -19.14
N ALA A 485 5.64 -23.93 -17.89
CA ALA A 485 4.97 -23.15 -16.87
C ALA A 485 5.73 -21.81 -16.60
N ASN A 486 7.05 -21.86 -16.48
CA ASN A 486 7.88 -20.66 -16.30
C ASN A 486 7.86 -19.76 -17.56
N GLU A 487 7.80 -20.31 -18.77
CA GLU A 487 7.64 -19.53 -20.00
C GLU A 487 6.32 -18.74 -19.97
N TYR A 488 5.24 -19.32 -19.46
CA TYR A 488 3.98 -18.62 -19.22
C TYR A 488 4.07 -17.56 -18.10
N GLY A 489 5.04 -17.68 -17.21
CA GLY A 489 5.25 -16.77 -16.05
C GLY A 489 4.84 -17.38 -14.72
N PHE A 490 4.35 -18.59 -14.67
CA PHE A 490 4.09 -19.26 -13.38
C PHE A 490 5.38 -19.44 -12.57
N GLY A 491 5.33 -19.09 -11.31
CA GLY A 491 6.47 -19.18 -10.41
C GLY A 491 7.51 -18.09 -10.61
N GLU A 492 7.20 -17.03 -11.36
CA GLU A 492 8.06 -15.88 -11.58
C GLU A 492 7.35 -14.58 -11.16
N LEU A 493 8.11 -13.53 -10.82
CA LEU A 493 7.52 -12.21 -10.64
C LEU A 493 7.04 -11.69 -12.00
N THR A 494 5.81 -11.22 -12.06
CA THR A 494 5.28 -10.57 -13.26
C THR A 494 5.88 -9.20 -13.48
N ASN A 495 6.49 -8.62 -12.40
CA ASN A 495 7.02 -7.26 -12.35
C ASN A 495 5.93 -6.21 -12.61
N ILE A 496 4.71 -6.47 -12.14
CA ILE A 496 3.64 -5.47 -12.12
C ILE A 496 4.11 -4.20 -11.38
N ASP A 497 3.71 -3.06 -11.86
CA ASP A 497 4.06 -1.76 -11.27
C ASP A 497 3.29 -1.45 -9.97
N LEU A 498 3.29 -2.42 -9.06
CA LEU A 498 2.80 -2.32 -7.68
C LEU A 498 3.83 -2.91 -6.72
N PRO A 499 4.09 -2.27 -5.58
CA PRO A 499 5.05 -2.78 -4.61
C PRO A 499 4.51 -4.01 -3.86
N GLY A 500 5.43 -4.90 -3.48
CA GLY A 500 5.11 -6.01 -2.60
C GLY A 500 4.56 -7.25 -3.31
N GLU A 501 4.75 -7.38 -4.62
CA GLU A 501 4.47 -8.61 -5.36
C GLU A 501 5.23 -9.79 -4.74
N ILE A 502 4.56 -10.92 -4.59
CA ILE A 502 5.15 -12.17 -4.10
C ILE A 502 5.23 -13.17 -5.25
N GLN A 503 6.42 -13.75 -5.41
CA GLN A 503 6.67 -14.77 -6.42
C GLN A 503 5.99 -16.09 -6.06
N GLY A 504 5.26 -16.67 -7.00
CA GLY A 504 4.73 -18.01 -6.92
C GLY A 504 5.83 -19.08 -6.94
N ARG A 505 5.41 -20.31 -7.05
CA ARG A 505 6.31 -21.46 -7.12
C ARG A 505 5.67 -22.59 -7.92
N VAL A 506 6.36 -23.06 -8.95
CA VAL A 506 6.05 -24.31 -9.64
C VAL A 506 6.84 -25.43 -8.99
N ASP A 507 6.15 -26.45 -8.48
CA ASP A 507 6.81 -27.61 -7.85
C ASP A 507 7.68 -28.37 -8.87
N GLY A 508 8.79 -28.92 -8.40
CA GLY A 508 9.72 -29.62 -9.26
C GLY A 508 10.98 -30.05 -8.55
N PRO A 509 11.82 -30.91 -9.19
CA PRO A 509 13.05 -31.40 -8.57
C PRO A 509 13.98 -30.29 -8.08
N THR A 510 14.17 -29.27 -8.91
CA THR A 510 15.04 -28.12 -8.60
C THR A 510 14.46 -27.29 -7.45
N GLU A 511 13.17 -27.05 -7.45
CA GLU A 511 12.51 -26.26 -6.42
C GLU A 511 12.49 -26.98 -5.08
N ARG A 512 12.22 -28.27 -5.06
CA ARG A 512 12.31 -29.10 -3.85
C ARG A 512 13.70 -29.10 -3.23
N ALA A 513 14.75 -29.13 -4.06
CA ALA A 513 16.13 -29.01 -3.58
C ALA A 513 16.40 -27.64 -2.93
N LYS A 514 15.89 -26.55 -3.50
CA LYS A 514 15.97 -25.21 -2.89
C LYS A 514 15.21 -25.15 -1.55
N LEU A 515 13.97 -25.65 -1.51
CA LEU A 515 13.14 -25.68 -0.29
C LEU A 515 13.76 -26.54 0.81
N HIS A 516 14.29 -27.72 0.48
CA HIS A 516 15.02 -28.55 1.43
C HIS A 516 16.21 -27.83 2.04
N LYS A 517 17.00 -27.15 1.19
CA LYS A 517 18.14 -26.36 1.66
C LYS A 517 17.72 -25.20 2.57
N ALA A 518 16.63 -24.50 2.24
CA ALA A 518 16.15 -23.34 3.00
C ALA A 518 15.44 -23.74 4.30
N THR A 519 14.61 -24.76 4.26
CA THR A 519 13.74 -25.19 5.37
C THR A 519 13.64 -26.72 5.49
N PRO A 520 14.72 -27.42 5.88
CA PRO A 520 14.78 -28.89 5.88
C PRO A 520 13.75 -29.54 6.81
N LYS A 521 13.25 -28.82 7.82
CA LYS A 521 12.18 -29.34 8.70
C LYS A 521 10.85 -29.48 7.97
N ASN A 522 10.53 -28.54 7.09
CA ASN A 522 9.27 -28.50 6.34
C ASN A 522 9.36 -29.34 5.06
N PHE A 523 10.55 -29.40 4.47
CA PHE A 523 10.84 -30.19 3.28
C PHE A 523 11.99 -31.17 3.59
N PRO A 524 11.68 -32.34 4.20
CA PRO A 524 12.71 -33.22 4.75
C PRO A 524 13.52 -33.97 3.68
N ASN A 525 13.05 -33.99 2.44
CA ASN A 525 13.74 -34.65 1.34
C ASN A 525 13.63 -33.90 0.00
N THR A 526 14.46 -34.30 -0.95
CA THR A 526 14.52 -33.71 -2.30
C THR A 526 13.97 -34.65 -3.37
N TYR A 527 13.36 -35.75 -2.97
CA TYR A 527 12.91 -36.76 -3.91
C TYR A 527 11.75 -36.27 -4.79
N TRP A 528 11.83 -36.60 -6.07
CA TRP A 528 10.78 -36.40 -7.05
C TRP A 528 10.24 -37.78 -7.48
N TYR A 529 8.99 -38.02 -7.24
CA TYR A 529 8.34 -39.30 -7.51
C TYR A 529 7.32 -39.15 -8.65
N ALA A 530 6.95 -40.28 -9.25
CA ALA A 530 5.90 -40.33 -10.26
C ALA A 530 4.60 -39.68 -9.79
N GLY A 531 4.15 -39.98 -8.58
CA GLY A 531 2.96 -39.37 -7.98
C GLY A 531 3.05 -37.87 -7.86
N THR A 532 4.23 -37.34 -7.55
CA THR A 532 4.42 -35.87 -7.45
C THR A 532 4.35 -35.20 -8.83
N SER A 533 4.90 -35.87 -9.85
CA SER A 533 4.81 -35.39 -11.23
C SER A 533 3.36 -35.40 -11.73
N ILE A 534 2.61 -36.41 -11.35
CA ILE A 534 1.19 -36.50 -11.66
C ILE A 534 0.40 -35.40 -10.96
N GLU A 535 0.60 -35.21 -9.63
CA GLU A 535 -0.07 -34.13 -8.88
C GLU A 535 0.20 -32.76 -9.47
N MET A 536 1.45 -32.46 -9.83
CA MET A 536 1.84 -31.19 -10.41
C MET A 536 1.20 -30.99 -11.80
N ALA A 537 1.04 -32.05 -12.61
CA ALA A 537 0.52 -31.95 -13.96
C ALA A 537 -0.94 -31.45 -14.03
N PHE A 538 -1.73 -31.61 -12.98
CA PHE A 538 -3.07 -31.04 -12.90
C PHE A 538 -3.19 -29.91 -11.87
N GLY A 539 -2.02 -29.30 -11.51
CA GLY A 539 -1.94 -28.11 -10.69
C GLY A 539 -2.15 -28.31 -9.19
N GLN A 540 -1.84 -29.51 -8.70
CA GLN A 540 -1.88 -29.83 -7.26
C GLN A 540 -0.45 -29.95 -6.68
N GLY A 541 -0.33 -30.52 -5.52
CA GLY A 541 0.98 -30.74 -4.87
C GLY A 541 1.59 -29.44 -4.32
N GLY A 542 2.88 -29.23 -4.62
CA GLY A 542 3.63 -28.09 -4.09
C GLY A 542 3.57 -26.80 -4.92
N THR A 543 2.81 -26.78 -6.03
CA THR A 543 2.65 -25.60 -6.87
C THR A 543 1.71 -24.59 -6.24
N VAL A 544 2.16 -23.34 -6.13
CA VAL A 544 1.35 -22.20 -5.65
C VAL A 544 1.66 -20.98 -6.50
N ILE A 545 0.64 -20.25 -6.89
CA ILE A 545 0.73 -19.09 -7.77
C ILE A 545 -0.10 -17.95 -7.24
N THR A 546 0.15 -16.76 -7.77
CA THR A 546 -0.69 -15.59 -7.50
C THR A 546 -1.75 -15.41 -8.60
N PRO A 547 -2.89 -14.76 -8.33
CA PRO A 547 -3.89 -14.45 -9.35
C PRO A 547 -3.36 -13.64 -10.53
N ILE A 548 -2.36 -12.77 -10.31
CA ILE A 548 -1.74 -12.01 -11.40
C ILE A 548 -0.86 -12.88 -12.29
N GLU A 549 -0.14 -13.89 -11.74
CA GLU A 549 0.60 -14.88 -12.53
C GLU A 549 -0.36 -15.69 -13.41
N GLU A 550 -1.48 -16.11 -12.84
CA GLU A 550 -2.54 -16.82 -13.58
C GLU A 550 -3.10 -15.97 -14.73
N ALA A 551 -3.40 -14.70 -14.46
CA ALA A 551 -3.92 -13.78 -15.46
C ALA A 551 -2.89 -13.54 -16.58
N GLN A 552 -1.61 -13.38 -16.25
CA GLN A 552 -0.54 -13.24 -17.24
C GLN A 552 -0.38 -14.49 -18.11
N ALA A 553 -0.46 -15.68 -17.51
CA ALA A 553 -0.32 -16.93 -18.23
C ALA A 553 -1.44 -17.13 -19.28
N TYR A 554 -2.68 -16.87 -18.88
CA TYR A 554 -3.81 -16.96 -19.82
C TYR A 554 -3.83 -15.82 -20.84
N ALA A 555 -3.38 -14.62 -20.48
CA ALA A 555 -3.18 -13.52 -21.42
C ALA A 555 -2.11 -13.90 -22.48
N THR A 556 -1.03 -14.54 -22.05
CA THR A 556 0.01 -15.06 -22.94
C THR A 556 -0.56 -16.09 -23.91
N PHE A 557 -1.41 -17.00 -23.45
CA PHE A 557 -2.10 -17.94 -24.35
C PHE A 557 -3.06 -17.22 -25.31
N ALA A 558 -3.89 -16.31 -24.80
CA ALA A 558 -4.86 -15.57 -25.61
C ALA A 558 -4.18 -14.71 -26.70
N ASP A 559 -2.98 -14.20 -26.45
CA ASP A 559 -2.15 -13.45 -27.41
C ASP A 559 -1.13 -14.36 -28.13
N HIS A 560 -1.53 -15.58 -28.45
CA HIS A 560 -0.76 -16.54 -29.26
C HIS A 560 0.68 -16.78 -28.76
N GLY A 561 0.89 -16.72 -27.46
CA GLY A 561 2.17 -17.00 -26.80
C GLY A 561 2.98 -15.75 -26.48
N VAL A 562 2.54 -14.55 -26.80
CA VAL A 562 3.25 -13.31 -26.45
C VAL A 562 3.00 -12.93 -25.00
N LYS A 563 4.06 -12.94 -24.16
CA LYS A 563 3.99 -12.60 -22.74
C LYS A 563 4.22 -11.11 -22.53
N HIS A 564 3.21 -10.41 -22.02
CA HIS A 564 3.28 -9.01 -21.66
C HIS A 564 3.47 -8.84 -20.15
N GLN A 565 4.21 -7.78 -19.74
CA GLN A 565 4.27 -7.35 -18.36
C GLN A 565 2.93 -6.69 -17.98
N PRO A 566 2.29 -7.08 -16.87
CA PRO A 566 1.13 -6.37 -16.36
C PRO A 566 1.49 -4.94 -15.92
N GLU A 567 0.73 -3.94 -16.38
CA GLU A 567 0.97 -2.52 -16.06
C GLU A 567 -0.33 -1.87 -15.60
N VAL A 568 -0.33 -1.33 -14.38
CA VAL A 568 -1.46 -0.60 -13.79
C VAL A 568 -1.50 0.83 -14.29
N ALA A 569 -0.35 1.49 -14.37
CA ALA A 569 -0.26 2.84 -14.90
C ALA A 569 -0.05 2.83 -16.42
N GLY A 570 -0.75 3.73 -17.12
CA GLY A 570 -0.63 3.90 -18.58
C GLY A 570 0.16 5.15 -18.98
N ALA A 571 0.14 6.21 -18.14
CA ALA A 571 0.90 7.43 -18.42
C ALA A 571 1.13 8.27 -17.15
N ILE A 572 2.13 9.13 -17.25
CA ILE A 572 2.40 10.20 -16.28
C ILE A 572 2.26 11.54 -17.02
N ALA A 573 1.51 12.47 -16.46
CA ALA A 573 1.28 13.77 -17.02
C ALA A 573 1.52 14.87 -15.97
N THR A 574 1.97 16.04 -16.43
CA THR A 574 2.05 17.22 -15.55
C THR A 574 0.64 17.61 -15.07
N PRO A 575 0.53 18.43 -14.01
CA PRO A 575 -0.76 18.95 -13.55
C PRO A 575 -1.57 19.72 -14.62
N VAL A 576 -0.92 20.18 -15.68
CA VAL A 576 -1.58 20.86 -16.82
C VAL A 576 -1.86 19.94 -18.01
N GLY A 577 -1.72 18.61 -17.84
CA GLY A 577 -2.09 17.61 -18.85
C GLY A 577 -1.01 17.34 -19.93
N ARG A 578 0.22 17.86 -19.78
CA ARG A 578 1.31 17.51 -20.69
C ARG A 578 1.91 16.16 -20.30
N ILE A 579 1.96 15.21 -21.20
CA ILE A 579 2.55 13.89 -20.97
C ILE A 579 4.04 14.04 -20.64
N VAL A 580 4.44 13.48 -19.50
CA VAL A 580 5.82 13.35 -19.04
C VAL A 580 6.40 12.02 -19.50
N LYS A 581 5.63 10.93 -19.33
CA LYS A 581 6.02 9.57 -19.70
C LYS A 581 4.79 8.77 -20.14
N ARG A 582 4.86 8.08 -21.26
CA ARG A 582 3.93 7.00 -21.60
C ARG A 582 4.51 5.68 -21.13
N ILE A 583 3.69 4.83 -20.55
CA ILE A 583 4.05 3.47 -20.20
C ILE A 583 3.51 2.61 -21.35
N ALA A 584 4.42 2.15 -22.20
CA ALA A 584 4.05 1.34 -23.35
C ALA A 584 4.02 -0.14 -22.98
N PRO A 585 3.16 -0.96 -23.62
CA PRO A 585 3.16 -2.40 -23.46
C PRO A 585 4.58 -2.98 -23.60
N ARG A 586 4.94 -3.85 -22.69
CA ARG A 586 6.28 -4.47 -22.65
C ARG A 586 6.18 -5.98 -22.80
N VAL A 587 6.70 -6.49 -23.92
CA VAL A 587 6.86 -7.93 -24.12
C VAL A 587 8.03 -8.42 -23.28
N THR A 588 7.81 -9.45 -22.46
CA THR A 588 8.81 -10.02 -21.55
C THR A 588 9.21 -11.44 -21.91
N GLY A 589 8.45 -12.11 -22.77
CA GLY A 589 8.73 -13.48 -23.19
C GLY A 589 7.82 -13.93 -24.31
N HIS A 590 8.04 -15.17 -24.70
CA HIS A 590 7.24 -15.82 -25.74
C HIS A 590 7.17 -17.32 -25.48
N VAL A 591 5.95 -17.88 -25.48
CA VAL A 591 5.70 -19.32 -25.45
C VAL A 591 5.49 -19.80 -26.88
N ALA A 592 6.34 -20.71 -27.33
CA ALA A 592 6.21 -21.25 -28.67
C ALA A 592 5.03 -22.26 -28.77
N ILE A 593 3.98 -21.88 -29.47
CA ILE A 593 2.83 -22.75 -29.70
C ILE A 593 2.47 -22.78 -31.19
N SER A 594 2.40 -24.00 -31.78
CA SER A 594 1.97 -24.10 -33.16
C SER A 594 0.50 -23.74 -33.32
N THR A 595 0.11 -23.26 -34.51
CA THR A 595 -1.30 -22.92 -34.77
C THR A 595 -2.21 -24.14 -34.54
N ALA A 596 -1.80 -25.35 -34.88
CA ALA A 596 -2.59 -26.57 -34.68
C ALA A 596 -2.79 -26.87 -33.19
N ASN A 597 -1.72 -26.75 -32.38
CA ASN A 597 -1.77 -26.98 -30.94
C ASN A 597 -2.62 -25.89 -30.25
N TYR A 598 -2.40 -24.62 -30.63
CA TYR A 598 -3.20 -23.49 -30.13
C TYR A 598 -4.69 -23.70 -30.39
N GLN A 599 -5.07 -24.06 -31.66
CA GLN A 599 -6.47 -24.25 -31.99
C GLN A 599 -7.10 -25.44 -31.27
N ALA A 600 -6.39 -26.56 -31.08
CA ALA A 600 -6.89 -27.70 -30.35
C ALA A 600 -7.19 -27.32 -28.85
N MET A 601 -6.30 -26.60 -28.23
CA MET A 601 -6.47 -26.11 -26.84
C MET A 601 -7.58 -25.06 -26.76
N LEU A 602 -7.57 -24.06 -27.65
CA LEU A 602 -8.59 -23.01 -27.72
C LEU A 602 -10.01 -23.59 -27.82
N GLN A 603 -10.20 -24.60 -28.72
CA GLN A 603 -11.49 -25.29 -28.85
C GLN A 603 -11.87 -26.03 -27.55
N GLY A 604 -10.90 -26.51 -26.77
CA GLY A 604 -11.16 -27.07 -25.44
C GLY A 604 -11.63 -26.02 -24.44
N PHE A 605 -10.97 -24.86 -24.38
CA PHE A 605 -11.35 -23.74 -23.51
C PHE A 605 -12.71 -23.14 -23.90
N ILE A 606 -13.02 -23.02 -25.20
CA ILE A 606 -14.37 -22.64 -25.67
C ILE A 606 -15.39 -23.70 -25.25
N GLY A 607 -15.03 -24.97 -25.35
CA GLY A 607 -15.91 -26.07 -24.94
C GLY A 607 -16.32 -25.98 -23.47
N ALA A 608 -15.42 -25.57 -22.58
CA ALA A 608 -15.70 -25.46 -21.15
C ALA A 608 -16.89 -24.52 -20.84
N THR A 609 -17.14 -23.52 -21.67
CA THR A 609 -18.20 -22.51 -21.49
C THR A 609 -19.37 -22.67 -22.48
N HIS A 610 -19.17 -23.37 -23.61
CA HIS A 610 -20.14 -23.39 -24.73
C HIS A 610 -20.69 -24.78 -25.06
N THR A 611 -20.18 -25.88 -24.47
CA THR A 611 -20.73 -27.22 -24.71
C THR A 611 -21.39 -27.76 -23.46
N PRO A 612 -22.47 -28.59 -23.59
CA PRO A 612 -23.19 -29.11 -22.43
C PRO A 612 -22.36 -29.94 -21.44
N LYS A 613 -21.22 -30.50 -21.92
CA LYS A 613 -20.25 -31.19 -21.06
C LYS A 613 -19.21 -30.28 -20.44
N GLY A 614 -19.17 -28.98 -20.82
CA GLY A 614 -18.24 -28.01 -20.32
C GLY A 614 -18.52 -27.66 -18.86
N THR A 615 -17.46 -27.55 -18.07
CA THR A 615 -17.54 -27.34 -16.62
C THR A 615 -18.20 -26.03 -16.21
N ALA A 616 -18.27 -25.01 -17.07
CA ALA A 616 -18.92 -23.74 -16.81
C ALA A 616 -20.08 -23.45 -17.80
N TYR A 617 -20.58 -24.49 -18.49
CA TYR A 617 -21.63 -24.34 -19.52
C TYR A 617 -22.88 -23.63 -18.97
N TYR A 618 -23.38 -24.09 -17.84
CA TYR A 618 -24.61 -23.54 -17.28
C TYR A 618 -24.47 -22.06 -16.91
N THR A 619 -23.39 -21.69 -16.26
CA THR A 619 -23.09 -20.29 -15.90
C THR A 619 -23.03 -19.38 -17.12
N PHE A 620 -22.35 -19.80 -18.18
CA PHE A 620 -22.16 -18.94 -19.37
C PHE A 620 -23.30 -18.99 -20.38
N GLN A 621 -24.10 -20.05 -20.41
CA GLN A 621 -25.20 -20.17 -21.38
C GLN A 621 -26.57 -19.82 -20.79
N GLN A 622 -26.76 -19.90 -19.49
CA GLN A 622 -28.03 -19.58 -18.82
C GLN A 622 -28.03 -18.21 -18.17
N ASP A 623 -26.91 -17.81 -17.53
CA ASP A 623 -26.83 -16.60 -16.72
C ASP A 623 -26.10 -15.45 -17.43
N SER A 624 -25.41 -15.72 -18.54
CA SER A 624 -24.72 -14.67 -19.29
C SER A 624 -25.69 -13.87 -20.17
N HIS A 625 -25.52 -12.57 -20.16
CA HIS A 625 -26.29 -11.61 -20.97
C HIS A 625 -25.52 -11.18 -22.25
N VAL A 626 -24.35 -11.78 -22.52
CA VAL A 626 -23.62 -11.50 -23.74
C VAL A 626 -24.17 -12.31 -24.91
N PRO A 627 -24.14 -11.78 -26.15
CA PRO A 627 -24.62 -12.53 -27.31
C PRO A 627 -23.69 -13.72 -27.58
N SER A 628 -24.23 -14.78 -28.21
CA SER A 628 -23.48 -15.98 -28.55
C SER A 628 -22.27 -15.73 -29.49
N SER A 629 -22.28 -14.58 -30.19
CA SER A 629 -21.13 -14.11 -30.99
C SER A 629 -19.97 -13.56 -30.14
N TYR A 630 -20.21 -13.25 -28.89
CA TYR A 630 -19.19 -12.81 -27.91
C TYR A 630 -18.64 -14.06 -27.20
N VAL A 631 -17.85 -14.84 -27.93
CA VAL A 631 -17.37 -16.14 -27.45
C VAL A 631 -16.35 -15.94 -26.35
N ILE A 632 -16.63 -16.49 -25.17
CA ILE A 632 -15.72 -16.50 -24.02
C ILE A 632 -15.19 -17.92 -23.87
N ALA A 633 -13.88 -18.08 -23.86
CA ALA A 633 -13.20 -19.33 -23.52
C ALA A 633 -12.84 -19.32 -22.04
N GLY A 634 -12.80 -20.47 -21.37
CA GLY A 634 -12.49 -20.47 -19.95
C GLY A 634 -12.02 -21.80 -19.40
N LYS A 635 -11.60 -21.76 -18.13
CA LYS A 635 -11.18 -22.95 -17.37
C LYS A 635 -11.52 -22.81 -15.90
N THR A 636 -12.18 -23.81 -15.35
CA THR A 636 -12.41 -23.99 -13.92
C THR A 636 -11.17 -24.55 -13.24
N GLY A 637 -10.93 -24.13 -12.01
CA GLY A 637 -9.94 -24.71 -11.10
C GLY A 637 -10.56 -25.03 -9.75
N THR A 638 -10.24 -26.20 -9.25
CA THR A 638 -10.62 -26.63 -7.90
C THR A 638 -9.38 -27.25 -7.26
N ALA A 639 -8.85 -26.62 -6.25
CA ALA A 639 -7.59 -27.02 -5.67
C ALA A 639 -7.71 -27.39 -4.20
N THR A 640 -7.39 -28.64 -3.88
CA THR A 640 -7.32 -29.07 -2.50
C THR A 640 -6.10 -28.47 -1.82
N THR A 641 -6.29 -27.89 -0.64
CA THR A 641 -5.17 -27.40 0.17
C THR A 641 -4.59 -28.55 1.01
N ALA A 642 -3.28 -28.55 1.27
CA ALA A 642 -2.61 -29.56 2.10
C ALA A 642 -3.21 -29.74 3.51
N THR A 643 -4.08 -28.83 3.90
CA THR A 643 -4.84 -28.85 5.18
C THR A 643 -6.33 -29.12 4.95
N SER A 644 -6.75 -29.47 3.74
CA SER A 644 -8.15 -29.82 3.48
C SER A 644 -8.48 -31.11 4.23
N SER A 645 -9.13 -30.93 5.35
CA SER A 645 -9.88 -31.98 6.05
C SER A 645 -11.31 -31.92 5.53
N ALA A 646 -12.15 -32.88 5.87
CA ALA A 646 -13.59 -32.85 5.59
C ALA A 646 -14.34 -31.55 6.04
N THR A 647 -13.63 -30.61 6.63
CA THR A 647 -14.12 -29.32 7.16
C THR A 647 -13.60 -28.07 6.43
N ARG A 648 -12.77 -28.23 5.37
CA ARG A 648 -12.25 -27.07 4.59
C ARG A 648 -12.51 -27.32 3.12
N ALA A 649 -13.26 -26.42 2.52
CA ALA A 649 -13.49 -26.39 1.09
C ALA A 649 -12.17 -26.14 0.31
N PRO A 650 -12.02 -26.62 -0.91
CA PRO A 650 -10.92 -26.30 -1.79
C PRO A 650 -10.90 -24.81 -2.18
N ASN A 651 -9.79 -24.33 -2.72
CA ASN A 651 -9.75 -23.04 -3.39
C ASN A 651 -10.46 -23.12 -4.73
N ALA A 652 -11.28 -22.16 -5.04
CA ALA A 652 -12.04 -22.05 -6.27
C ALA A 652 -11.41 -21.06 -7.22
N TRP A 653 -11.23 -21.47 -8.49
CA TRP A 653 -10.71 -20.63 -9.54
C TRP A 653 -11.59 -20.67 -10.77
N PHE A 654 -11.71 -19.54 -11.43
CA PHE A 654 -12.13 -19.49 -12.82
C PHE A 654 -11.32 -18.48 -13.61
N VAL A 655 -10.85 -18.89 -14.75
CA VAL A 655 -10.21 -18.01 -15.74
C VAL A 655 -11.08 -17.99 -16.98
N GLY A 656 -11.51 -16.79 -17.37
CA GLY A 656 -12.18 -16.54 -18.65
C GLY A 656 -11.33 -15.65 -19.54
N PHE A 657 -11.35 -15.87 -20.85
CA PHE A 657 -10.74 -14.98 -21.82
C PHE A 657 -11.58 -14.85 -23.09
N GLY A 658 -11.61 -13.65 -23.63
CA GLY A 658 -12.45 -13.34 -24.78
C GLY A 658 -12.66 -11.85 -24.98
N PRO A 659 -13.47 -11.47 -26.00
CA PRO A 659 -14.12 -12.34 -26.98
C PRO A 659 -13.11 -12.95 -27.95
N VAL A 660 -13.21 -14.27 -28.14
CA VAL A 660 -12.25 -15.02 -28.98
C VAL A 660 -12.28 -14.52 -30.42
N GLY A 661 -11.11 -14.23 -30.97
CA GLY A 661 -10.96 -13.71 -32.34
C GLY A 661 -11.17 -12.22 -32.50
N ALA A 662 -11.46 -11.49 -31.42
CA ALA A 662 -11.52 -10.03 -31.45
C ALA A 662 -10.11 -9.39 -31.46
N ALA A 663 -10.01 -8.15 -31.89
CA ALA A 663 -8.76 -7.37 -31.87
C ALA A 663 -8.31 -7.02 -30.44
N THR A 664 -9.25 -6.93 -29.50
CA THR A 664 -8.97 -6.77 -28.07
C THR A 664 -9.63 -7.92 -27.33
N GLN A 665 -8.85 -8.67 -26.58
CA GLN A 665 -9.32 -9.76 -25.75
C GLN A 665 -9.02 -9.43 -24.27
N TYR A 666 -9.96 -9.73 -23.41
CA TYR A 666 -9.82 -9.56 -21.97
C TYR A 666 -9.55 -10.92 -21.33
N VAL A 667 -8.72 -10.93 -20.31
CA VAL A 667 -8.55 -12.08 -19.41
C VAL A 667 -9.08 -11.68 -18.05
N VAL A 668 -9.98 -12.48 -17.53
CA VAL A 668 -10.60 -12.28 -16.23
C VAL A 668 -10.33 -13.49 -15.36
N VAL A 669 -9.66 -13.27 -14.25
CA VAL A 669 -9.35 -14.32 -13.26
C VAL A 669 -10.05 -13.98 -11.96
N VAL A 670 -10.74 -14.95 -11.39
CA VAL A 670 -11.29 -14.90 -10.03
C VAL A 670 -10.78 -16.10 -9.25
N GLU A 671 -10.27 -15.81 -8.05
CA GLU A 671 -9.88 -16.80 -7.04
C GLU A 671 -10.66 -16.53 -5.75
N VAL A 672 -11.23 -17.59 -5.18
CA VAL A 672 -11.87 -17.57 -3.86
C VAL A 672 -11.25 -18.65 -2.98
N ALA A 673 -10.49 -18.22 -1.99
CA ALA A 673 -9.83 -19.11 -1.05
C ALA A 673 -10.87 -19.86 -0.20
N GLN A 674 -10.82 -21.21 -0.22
CA GLN A 674 -11.79 -22.07 0.44
C GLN A 674 -13.25 -21.79 -0.01
N GLY A 675 -13.43 -21.38 -1.27
CA GLY A 675 -14.74 -21.10 -1.87
C GLY A 675 -15.51 -22.35 -2.31
N GLY A 676 -14.83 -23.45 -2.58
CA GLY A 676 -15.44 -24.68 -3.06
C GLY A 676 -15.04 -25.01 -4.48
N TYR A 677 -16.02 -25.32 -5.33
CA TYR A 677 -15.77 -25.64 -6.73
C TYR A 677 -15.72 -24.37 -7.60
N GLY A 678 -14.77 -24.32 -8.54
CA GLY A 678 -14.54 -23.16 -9.38
C GLY A 678 -15.76 -22.76 -10.24
N GLU A 679 -16.56 -23.73 -10.65
CA GLU A 679 -17.79 -23.49 -11.42
C GLU A 679 -18.87 -22.76 -10.62
N ALA A 680 -18.96 -23.03 -9.32
CA ALA A 680 -19.99 -22.48 -8.46
C ALA A 680 -19.53 -21.19 -7.75
N ALA A 681 -18.23 -21.09 -7.43
CA ALA A 681 -17.72 -20.07 -6.53
C ALA A 681 -16.83 -19.00 -7.23
N ALA A 682 -16.54 -19.13 -8.52
CA ALA A 682 -15.70 -18.16 -9.23
C ALA A 682 -16.23 -17.85 -10.65
N ALA A 683 -16.82 -18.83 -11.32
CA ALA A 683 -17.33 -18.64 -12.67
C ALA A 683 -18.47 -17.59 -12.76
N PRO A 684 -19.40 -17.49 -11.79
CA PRO A 684 -20.45 -16.49 -11.85
C PRO A 684 -19.92 -15.05 -11.82
N ALA A 685 -18.92 -14.74 -10.95
CA ALA A 685 -18.29 -13.43 -10.95
C ALA A 685 -17.63 -13.12 -12.30
N VAL A 686 -16.92 -14.10 -12.91
CA VAL A 686 -16.30 -13.91 -14.22
C VAL A 686 -17.32 -13.67 -15.31
N ALA A 687 -18.44 -14.38 -15.31
CA ALA A 687 -19.54 -14.16 -16.27
C ALA A 687 -20.13 -12.76 -16.12
N ASN A 688 -20.36 -12.29 -14.88
CA ASN A 688 -20.86 -10.94 -14.59
C ASN A 688 -19.86 -9.86 -15.06
N ILE A 689 -18.57 -10.06 -14.84
CA ILE A 689 -17.53 -9.13 -15.31
C ILE A 689 -17.51 -9.06 -16.85
N PHE A 690 -17.66 -10.18 -17.56
CA PHE A 690 -17.78 -10.18 -19.02
C PHE A 690 -19.08 -9.51 -19.51
N ASN A 691 -20.19 -9.66 -18.81
CA ASN A 691 -21.43 -8.92 -19.09
C ASN A 691 -21.18 -7.41 -19.01
N TYR A 692 -20.46 -6.96 -17.96
CA TYR A 692 -20.07 -5.56 -17.82
C TYR A 692 -19.15 -5.08 -18.95
N LEU A 693 -18.09 -5.86 -19.26
CA LEU A 693 -17.14 -5.55 -20.34
C LEU A 693 -17.80 -5.46 -21.71
N TYR A 694 -18.79 -6.32 -21.97
CA TYR A 694 -19.56 -6.27 -23.19
C TYR A 694 -20.37 -4.97 -23.28
N ALA A 695 -21.03 -4.59 -22.20
CA ALA A 695 -21.86 -3.38 -22.16
C ALA A 695 -21.05 -2.08 -22.10
N ASN A 696 -19.86 -2.12 -21.45
CA ASN A 696 -19.05 -0.97 -21.11
C ASN A 696 -17.56 -1.17 -21.43
N PRO A 697 -17.18 -1.39 -22.70
CA PRO A 697 -15.80 -1.66 -23.04
C PRO A 697 -14.88 -0.51 -22.59
N PRO A 698 -13.69 -0.82 -22.07
CA PRO A 698 -12.69 0.19 -21.71
C PRO A 698 -12.32 1.04 -22.94
N PRO A 699 -12.12 2.36 -22.78
CA PRO A 699 -11.73 3.19 -23.91
C PRO A 699 -10.35 2.81 -24.45
N ALA A 700 -10.18 2.84 -25.78
CA ALA A 700 -8.91 2.51 -26.42
C ALA A 700 -7.78 3.49 -26.06
N SER A 701 -8.11 4.75 -25.73
CA SER A 701 -7.15 5.79 -25.38
C SER A 701 -7.29 6.23 -23.93
N LEU A 702 -6.16 6.65 -23.33
CA LEU A 702 -6.14 7.20 -21.97
C LEU A 702 -6.71 8.62 -21.95
N GLY A 703 -7.63 8.87 -21.02
CA GLY A 703 -8.19 10.17 -20.70
C GLY A 703 -7.22 11.00 -19.85
N ILE A 704 -6.43 11.86 -20.48
CA ILE A 704 -5.48 12.70 -19.75
C ILE A 704 -6.19 13.96 -19.29
N PRO A 705 -6.28 14.25 -17.99
CA PRO A 705 -6.91 15.47 -17.50
C PRO A 705 -6.15 16.69 -18.00
N THR A 706 -6.88 17.61 -18.64
CA THR A 706 -6.35 18.93 -19.02
C THR A 706 -6.68 19.93 -17.92
N SER A 707 -5.99 21.07 -17.89
CA SER A 707 -6.23 22.14 -16.90
C SER A 707 -7.69 22.63 -16.83
N ARG A 708 -8.48 22.42 -17.88
CA ARG A 708 -9.91 22.75 -17.92
C ARG A 708 -10.78 21.75 -17.16
N ASN A 709 -10.32 20.51 -17.00
CA ASN A 709 -11.07 19.40 -16.38
C ASN A 709 -10.51 19.00 -15.03
N GLN A 710 -9.48 19.68 -14.52
CA GLN A 710 -8.98 19.40 -13.18
C GLN A 710 -9.89 20.05 -12.13
N PRO A 711 -10.29 19.32 -11.08
CA PRO A 711 -10.87 19.97 -9.92
C PRO A 711 -9.87 21.03 -9.43
N SER A 712 -10.36 22.23 -9.14
CA SER A 712 -9.54 23.35 -8.68
C SER A 712 -8.73 22.91 -7.47
N THR A 713 -7.45 22.58 -7.65
CA THR A 713 -6.53 22.40 -6.54
C THR A 713 -6.23 23.80 -6.02
N ILE A 714 -7.01 24.23 -5.04
CA ILE A 714 -6.80 25.53 -4.40
C ILE A 714 -5.50 25.40 -3.62
N LEU A 715 -4.43 26.00 -4.15
CA LEU A 715 -3.24 26.22 -3.34
C LEU A 715 -3.66 27.16 -2.21
N PRO A 716 -3.36 26.85 -0.95
CA PRO A 716 -3.66 27.74 0.15
C PRO A 716 -3.14 29.13 -0.19
N PRO A 717 -3.92 30.21 0.08
CA PRO A 717 -3.52 31.57 -0.24
C PRO A 717 -2.17 31.84 0.41
N ALA A 718 -1.26 32.49 -0.32
CA ALA A 718 -0.03 32.97 0.29
C ALA A 718 -0.44 33.96 1.38
N ASN A 719 -0.11 33.68 2.63
CA ASN A 719 -0.31 34.64 3.71
C ASN A 719 0.32 35.96 3.24
N PRO A 720 -0.42 37.10 3.29
CA PRO A 720 0.14 38.36 2.90
C PRO A 720 1.40 38.63 3.74
N PRO A 721 2.43 39.25 3.17
CA PRO A 721 3.58 39.64 3.96
C PRO A 721 3.08 40.51 5.10
N VAL A 722 3.43 40.19 6.34
CA VAL A 722 3.17 41.02 7.53
C VAL A 722 3.77 42.38 7.23
N GLY A 723 2.90 43.38 7.09
CA GLY A 723 3.31 44.73 6.81
C GLY A 723 4.29 45.17 7.89
N THR A 724 5.37 45.80 7.43
CA THR A 724 6.29 46.55 8.31
C THR A 724 5.44 47.40 9.24
N PRO A 725 5.64 47.43 10.59
CA PRO A 725 4.93 48.34 11.45
C PRO A 725 5.36 49.78 11.07
N THR A 726 4.45 50.47 10.41
CA THR A 726 4.59 51.90 10.18
C THR A 726 4.36 52.56 11.52
N THR A 727 5.45 52.97 12.19
CA THR A 727 5.39 53.87 13.31
C THR A 727 4.95 55.23 12.80
N THR A 728 3.66 55.49 12.86
CA THR A 728 3.14 56.86 12.69
C THR A 728 3.19 57.58 14.03
N PRO A 729 3.82 58.73 14.14
CA PRO A 729 3.78 59.48 15.38
C PRO A 729 2.35 60.04 15.57
N ALA A 730 1.84 59.87 16.80
CA ALA A 730 0.57 60.46 17.19
C ALA A 730 0.68 61.99 17.14
N THR A 731 -0.05 62.61 16.22
CA THR A 731 -0.31 64.03 16.22
C THR A 731 -1.75 64.24 16.67
N THR A 732 -1.88 64.80 17.87
CA THR A 732 -3.12 65.34 18.44
C THR A 732 -3.49 66.62 17.72
N ALA A 733 -4.71 66.76 17.18
CA ALA A 733 -5.40 68.04 16.99
C ALA A 733 -6.90 67.80 16.68
N PRO A 734 -7.75 68.82 16.94
CA PRO A 734 -9.06 68.65 17.56
C PRO A 734 -10.24 68.62 16.57
N ALA A 735 -11.38 68.24 17.15
CA ALA A 735 -12.70 68.14 16.50
C ALA A 735 -13.15 69.48 15.86
N THR A 736 -13.74 69.35 14.65
CA THR A 736 -14.67 70.35 14.15
C THR A 736 -15.83 69.65 13.45
N THR A 737 -17.00 69.87 14.02
CA THR A 737 -18.30 69.46 13.52
C THR A 737 -18.65 70.27 12.30
N THR A 738 -19.10 69.63 11.20
CA THR A 738 -19.91 70.34 10.19
C THR A 738 -20.95 69.41 9.59
N THR A 739 -22.16 69.74 9.84
CA THR A 739 -23.41 69.22 9.28
C THR A 739 -23.60 69.70 7.83
N THR A 740 -23.95 68.87 6.88
CA THR A 740 -24.71 69.29 5.68
C THR A 740 -25.40 68.08 5.02
N THR A 741 -26.62 68.01 5.18
CA THR A 741 -27.84 67.98 4.34
C THR A 741 -27.84 67.12 3.07
N ALA A 742 -28.83 66.29 3.02
CA ALA A 742 -29.30 65.45 1.95
C ALA A 742 -29.61 66.13 0.63
N THR A 743 -29.46 65.41 -0.46
CA THR A 743 -30.37 65.62 -1.62
C THR A 743 -30.53 64.27 -2.35
N SER A 744 -31.79 63.93 -2.50
CA SER A 744 -32.40 62.82 -3.19
C SER A 744 -32.20 62.96 -4.71
N GLY A 745 -32.00 61.82 -5.38
CA GLY A 745 -32.05 61.65 -6.81
C GLY A 745 -32.57 60.28 -7.18
N THR A 746 -33.86 60.19 -7.40
CA THR A 746 -34.65 59.08 -7.93
C THR A 746 -34.38 58.93 -9.42
N THR A 747 -34.12 57.71 -9.87
CA THR A 747 -34.43 57.32 -11.24
C THR A 747 -34.87 55.87 -11.31
N THR A 748 -36.11 55.70 -11.63
CA THR A 748 -36.90 54.50 -11.97
C THR A 748 -36.46 54.02 -13.33
N THR A 749 -36.37 52.66 -13.50
CA THR A 749 -36.87 52.04 -14.75
C THR A 749 -36.96 50.51 -14.55
N THR A 750 -38.13 50.03 -14.43
CA THR A 750 -38.99 49.00 -15.05
C THR A 750 -38.39 47.59 -15.21
N VAL A 751 -39.16 46.72 -14.50
CA VAL A 751 -39.31 45.28 -14.72
C VAL A 751 -40.32 45.03 -15.86
N PRO A 752 -40.23 43.96 -16.59
CA PRO A 752 -41.49 43.19 -16.85
C PRO A 752 -41.47 41.80 -16.25
N SER A 753 -42.50 41.56 -15.52
CA SER A 753 -43.08 40.34 -15.05
C SER A 753 -43.60 39.51 -16.21
N SER A 754 -43.42 38.19 -16.18
CA SER A 754 -44.44 37.30 -16.70
C SER A 754 -44.56 36.06 -15.81
N ALA A 755 -45.75 35.86 -15.40
CA ALA A 755 -46.31 34.89 -14.48
C ALA A 755 -46.50 33.51 -15.13
N GLY A 756 -46.69 32.52 -14.26
CA GLY A 756 -47.25 31.19 -14.57
C GLY A 756 -46.82 30.20 -13.50
N ALA A 757 -47.49 30.15 -12.44
CA ALA A 757 -48.59 29.32 -11.93
C ALA A 757 -48.19 27.86 -11.64
N VAL A 758 -48.06 27.59 -10.33
CA VAL A 758 -48.89 26.69 -9.48
C VAL A 758 -48.89 25.20 -9.82
N GLY A 759 -48.51 24.42 -8.84
CA GLY A 759 -48.81 22.99 -8.77
C GLY A 759 -48.07 22.21 -7.69
N THR A 760 -48.46 22.43 -6.44
CA THR A 760 -48.31 21.43 -5.36
C THR A 760 -49.42 20.41 -5.49
N PRO A 761 -49.20 19.16 -5.17
CA PRO A 761 -50.18 18.44 -4.37
C PRO A 761 -49.60 17.74 -3.14
N THR A 762 -50.25 18.02 -2.10
CA THR A 762 -50.46 17.40 -0.80
C THR A 762 -50.64 15.87 -0.86
N SER A 763 -50.13 15.23 0.17
CA SER A 763 -50.55 13.90 0.64
C SER A 763 -52.02 13.81 0.94
N PRO A 764 -52.57 12.60 0.95
CA PRO A 764 -53.44 12.23 2.06
C PRO A 764 -53.11 10.91 2.71
N ALA A 765 -53.22 10.93 4.02
CA ALA A 765 -53.38 9.77 4.89
C ALA A 765 -54.86 9.30 4.89
N THR A 766 -55.03 8.08 5.31
CA THR A 766 -56.04 7.49 6.19
C THR A 766 -56.90 6.32 5.62
N THR A 767 -56.75 5.25 6.41
CA THR A 767 -57.81 4.40 7.03
C THR A 767 -58.60 3.43 6.18
N GLY A 768 -58.66 2.22 6.78
CA GLY A 768 -59.88 1.42 6.83
C GLY A 768 -59.72 -0.06 6.54
N ALA A 769 -59.45 -0.84 7.53
CA ALA A 769 -60.32 -1.83 8.14
C ALA A 769 -60.90 -2.99 7.26
N GLY A 770 -60.54 -4.20 7.73
CA GLY A 770 -61.53 -5.23 7.90
C GLY A 770 -61.54 -6.37 6.90
N THR A 771 -61.15 -7.51 7.25
CA THR A 771 -61.96 -8.66 7.74
C THR A 771 -61.30 -9.97 7.36
N THR A 772 -61.03 -10.76 8.37
CA THR A 772 -60.94 -12.23 8.31
C THR A 772 -62.32 -12.83 8.11
N PRO A 773 -62.52 -14.08 7.62
CA PRO A 773 -62.42 -15.25 8.47
C PRO A 773 -61.86 -16.52 7.79
N ALA A 774 -61.12 -17.36 8.52
CA ALA A 774 -61.58 -18.51 9.30
C ALA A 774 -61.83 -19.81 8.51
N GLY A 775 -61.20 -20.86 9.02
CA GLY A 775 -61.68 -22.24 9.03
C GLY A 775 -60.84 -23.20 8.17
N GLY A 776 -60.30 -24.22 8.65
CA GLY A 776 -60.53 -25.26 9.57
C GLY A 776 -59.42 -26.30 9.42
N THR A 777 -58.88 -26.76 10.52
CA THR A 777 -58.99 -28.10 11.07
C THR A 777 -58.62 -29.24 10.12
N ALA A 778 -57.87 -30.26 10.50
CA ALA A 778 -57.45 -30.87 11.75
C ALA A 778 -56.43 -31.99 11.49
N SER A 779 -55.68 -32.27 12.53
CA SER A 779 -55.35 -33.60 13.09
C SER A 779 -54.52 -34.54 12.24
N GLY A 780 -53.59 -35.23 12.74
CA GLY A 780 -53.30 -35.76 14.07
C GLY A 780 -52.02 -36.54 14.06
N THR A 781 -51.45 -36.47 15.19
CA THR A 781 -50.97 -37.52 16.12
C THR A 781 -49.80 -38.39 15.72
N ALA A 782 -48.82 -38.23 16.53
CA ALA A 782 -48.23 -39.17 17.50
C ALA A 782 -47.28 -40.18 16.86
N GLY A 783 -46.15 -40.50 17.40
CA GLY A 783 -45.60 -40.48 18.71
C GLY A 783 -44.29 -41.23 18.75
N ASN A 784 -43.56 -40.95 19.78
CA ASN A 784 -42.66 -41.76 20.60
C ASN A 784 -41.17 -41.96 20.16
N ALA A 785 -40.37 -41.30 20.95
CA ALA A 785 -39.10 -41.89 21.49
C ALA A 785 -39.48 -42.98 22.55
N PRO A 786 -38.58 -43.66 23.27
CA PRO A 786 -37.11 -43.55 23.41
C PRO A 786 -36.41 -44.94 23.56
N LEU A 787 -35.12 -44.97 23.88
CA LEU A 787 -34.39 -45.81 24.86
C LEU A 787 -32.91 -45.92 24.38
N ALA A 788 -31.90 -45.38 25.03
CA ALA A 788 -31.31 -45.69 26.32
C ALA A 788 -30.41 -46.96 26.30
N GLY A 789 -29.21 -46.73 26.77
CA GLY A 789 -28.36 -47.81 27.27
C GLY A 789 -26.89 -47.60 26.86
N ALA A 790 -26.08 -46.93 27.63
CA ALA A 790 -25.25 -47.31 28.76
C ALA A 790 -23.98 -48.03 28.30
N ALA A 791 -22.83 -47.60 28.64
CA ALA A 791 -22.07 -47.27 29.79
C ALA A 791 -20.64 -47.80 29.70
N ALA A 792 -19.76 -47.08 30.32
CA ALA A 792 -18.52 -47.47 31.00
C ALA A 792 -17.28 -47.79 30.08
N GLY A 793 -16.16 -47.24 30.31
CA GLY A 793 -15.42 -46.80 31.48
C GLY A 793 -13.99 -46.42 31.14
N SER A 794 -13.57 -45.41 31.70
CA SER A 794 -12.45 -45.14 32.59
C SER A 794 -11.00 -45.18 32.11
N ARG A 795 -10.35 -44.07 32.54
CA ARG A 795 -9.01 -43.81 33.05
C ARG A 795 -8.03 -43.14 32.07
N ALA A 796 -7.84 -41.84 32.25
CA ALA A 796 -6.82 -41.19 33.09
C ALA A 796 -5.39 -41.39 32.55
N GLY A 797 -4.81 -40.29 32.11
CA GLY A 797 -3.39 -40.14 31.84
C GLY A 797 -3.04 -38.70 31.57
N SER A 798 -2.56 -38.00 32.56
CA SER A 798 -2.01 -36.67 32.65
C SER A 798 -0.80 -36.49 31.73
N GLY A 799 -0.65 -35.29 31.14
CA GLY A 799 0.60 -34.93 30.53
C GLY A 799 0.64 -33.63 29.76
N SER A 800 0.91 -32.55 30.48
CA SER A 800 1.76 -31.42 30.14
C SER A 800 1.48 -30.61 28.87
N ALA A 801 1.01 -29.38 29.09
CA ALA A 801 1.02 -28.26 28.20
C ALA A 801 2.45 -27.90 27.77
N ALA A 802 2.69 -27.82 26.48
CA ALA A 802 3.83 -27.09 25.91
C ALA A 802 3.29 -25.94 25.07
N ARG A 803 3.39 -24.74 25.58
CA ARG A 803 3.30 -23.47 24.85
C ARG A 803 4.41 -23.45 23.81
N ALA A 804 4.06 -23.43 22.53
CA ALA A 804 4.97 -23.03 21.48
C ALA A 804 4.74 -21.54 21.19
N ALA A 805 5.71 -20.75 21.57
CA ALA A 805 5.86 -19.36 21.19
C ALA A 805 6.17 -19.31 19.69
N VAL A 806 5.33 -18.61 18.93
CA VAL A 806 5.62 -18.23 17.56
C VAL A 806 6.47 -16.96 17.62
N THR A 807 7.75 -17.10 17.37
CA THR A 807 8.68 -15.99 17.16
C THR A 807 8.99 -15.84 15.66
N GLY A 808 8.75 -14.65 15.12
CA GLY A 808 9.65 -13.98 14.19
C GLY A 808 9.62 -14.43 12.74
N PHE A 809 8.97 -13.62 11.91
CA PHE A 809 9.27 -13.53 10.49
C PHE A 809 10.68 -12.96 10.28
N PRO A 810 11.51 -13.51 9.38
CA PRO A 810 12.78 -12.91 9.02
C PRO A 810 12.58 -11.71 8.10
N ARG A 811 13.20 -10.58 8.46
CA ARG A 811 13.38 -9.40 7.62
C ARG A 811 14.23 -9.77 6.41
N ALA A 812 13.81 -9.33 5.23
CA ALA A 812 14.66 -9.27 4.05
C ALA A 812 15.81 -8.25 4.27
N PRO A 813 17.01 -8.53 3.76
CA PRO A 813 18.10 -7.58 3.77
C PRO A 813 17.90 -6.46 2.73
N PRO A 814 18.64 -5.33 2.85
CA PRO A 814 18.43 -4.08 2.13
C PRO A 814 18.64 -4.17 0.63
#